data_0093628f3e05829b0d6fc1a21d1f6c16
#
_entry.id   0093628f3e05829b0d6fc1a21d1f6c16
#
_cell.length_a   1.000
_cell.length_b   1.000
_cell.length_c   1.000
_cell.angle_alpha   90.00
_cell.angle_beta   90.00
_cell.angle_gamma   90.00
#
_symmetry.space_group_name_H-M   'P 1'
#
loop_
_entity.id
_entity.type
_entity.pdbx_description
1 polymer ?
#
loop_
_entity_poly.entity_id
_entity_poly.type
_entity_poly.pdbx_seq_one_letter_code
_entity_poly.pdbx_strand_id
1 'polypeptide(L)'
;MSPESVSLSGDSSSEAFFGLSSSFHAVGTEVARQLLEQQSNYNNKGAKEMAVEIKHIIKRDGSVKDFDVHKIVYAIECAGKATNQFGRERAQEITDTLVIPRLRELSVATPHIEQVQDAVEHALYEAGHFETLRAYIVYREQRARNRDAKKSWVDVESSINEYLNQSDWRVNANANQGYSLGGLILNVSGKVIANYWLNFVYTPEIGQCHRQADFHIHDLDMLSGYCAGWSLRTLLQEGFNGVPGKVEAGAPKHFSSATGQIVNFLGTMQNEWAGAQAFSSFDTYMAPFIRKDNTPYEEVLQGIQELIYNLNVPSRWGTQTPFTNLTFDWTCPEDLKNVHPLIGGEEMSFTYGELQKEMDMINRAYIEVMTKGDAKGRVFTFPIPTYNITPDFDWDSPNVLPLFDMTARYGLPYFQNFINSELKPNMIRSMCCRLQLDLRELLKRGNGLFGSAEQTGSLGVVTINCARLGYLFKGSEKALFARLDHLLELARDSLEIKRKTIQKHIDQGLFPYTKRYLGTLRNHFSTIGVNGLNEMIRNFTDDAEDITTAKGHDMAVRLLDHVRARMVEFQTETGHMYNLEATPAEGTTYRFAKEDKKRFPDILQAGTPSHPYYTNSSQLPVGFTDDPFEALEMQEDLQRKYTGGTVLHLYMNEAISSAEACRDLVRRTLTRFRLPYITVTPTFSICPKHGYLSGRHDFCPKCDAELLAAKKARQLEQVA
;
A
#
# COMPACT_ATOMS: atom_id res chain seq x y z
N MET A 1 -20.79 43.53 -31.05
CA MET A 1 -21.51 43.11 -32.25
C MET A 1 -22.33 41.90 -31.88
N SER A 2 -23.62 42.01 -32.08
CA SER A 2 -24.69 41.18 -31.58
C SER A 2 -24.78 39.76 -32.16
N PRO A 3 -25.53 38.85 -31.51
CA PRO A 3 -25.56 37.43 -31.83
C PRO A 3 -26.59 37.11 -32.93
N GLU A 4 -26.30 36.10 -33.70
CA GLU A 4 -27.31 35.48 -34.60
C GLU A 4 -27.79 34.14 -34.04
N SER A 5 -29.07 34.08 -34.01
CA SER A 5 -29.94 32.97 -33.65
C SER A 5 -29.94 31.88 -34.74
N VAL A 6 -29.86 30.61 -34.38
CA VAL A 6 -30.31 29.50 -35.24
C VAL A 6 -31.30 28.66 -34.50
N SER A 7 -32.42 28.46 -35.15
CA SER A 7 -33.67 27.88 -34.78
C SER A 7 -33.58 26.36 -34.53
N LEU A 8 -34.40 25.93 -33.56
CA LEU A 8 -34.82 24.57 -33.32
C LEU A 8 -35.63 23.99 -34.50
N SER A 9 -35.23 22.79 -34.96
CA SER A 9 -36.16 21.85 -35.57
C SER A 9 -36.04 20.55 -34.84
N GLY A 10 -37.15 20.12 -34.22
CA GLY A 10 -37.29 18.87 -33.53
C GLY A 10 -37.29 17.71 -34.51
N ASP A 11 -36.78 16.59 -34.04
CA ASP A 11 -37.35 15.32 -34.44
C ASP A 11 -37.18 14.24 -33.34
N SER A 12 -38.25 13.55 -33.19
CA SER A 12 -38.62 12.44 -32.34
C SER A 12 -37.58 11.30 -32.22
N SER A 13 -37.24 10.94 -31.02
CA SER A 13 -36.81 9.58 -30.64
C SER A 13 -37.10 9.27 -29.16
N SER A 14 -38.39 9.24 -28.83
CA SER A 14 -38.88 8.87 -27.48
C SER A 14 -39.39 7.41 -27.39
N GLU A 15 -38.99 6.52 -28.29
CA GLU A 15 -39.45 5.10 -28.27
C GLU A 15 -38.40 4.05 -27.88
N ALA A 16 -37.14 4.43 -27.59
CA ALA A 16 -36.09 3.42 -27.28
C ALA A 16 -35.86 3.17 -25.77
N PHE A 17 -36.58 3.84 -24.87
CA PHE A 17 -36.34 3.70 -23.41
C PHE A 17 -37.36 2.83 -22.65
N PHE A 18 -38.40 2.31 -23.30
CA PHE A 18 -39.40 1.46 -22.67
C PHE A 18 -39.20 -0.05 -22.86
N GLY A 19 -38.23 -0.47 -23.68
CA GLY A 19 -37.97 -1.88 -23.96
C GLY A 19 -37.05 -2.63 -22.99
N LEU A 20 -36.31 -1.94 -22.14
CA LEU A 20 -35.33 -2.54 -21.23
C LEU A 20 -35.84 -2.76 -19.79
N SER A 21 -37.00 -2.19 -19.46
CA SER A 21 -37.59 -2.32 -18.10
C SER A 21 -38.40 -3.62 -17.91
N SER A 22 -38.87 -4.25 -18.97
CA SER A 22 -39.71 -5.47 -18.86
C SER A 22 -38.92 -6.78 -18.82
N SER A 23 -37.67 -6.80 -19.30
CA SER A 23 -36.83 -8.02 -19.26
C SER A 23 -36.12 -8.19 -17.91
N PHE A 24 -35.86 -7.13 -17.14
CA PHE A 24 -35.29 -7.24 -15.80
C PHE A 24 -36.33 -7.67 -14.72
N HIS A 25 -37.59 -7.45 -14.94
CA HIS A 25 -38.64 -7.91 -14.01
C HIS A 25 -38.93 -9.40 -14.17
N ALA A 26 -38.78 -9.96 -15.37
CA ALA A 26 -39.05 -11.38 -15.63
C ALA A 26 -37.93 -12.32 -15.12
N VAL A 27 -36.69 -11.87 -15.13
CA VAL A 27 -35.54 -12.66 -14.63
C VAL A 27 -35.50 -12.67 -13.10
N GLY A 28 -35.86 -11.57 -12.45
CA GLY A 28 -35.92 -11.49 -10.98
C GLY A 28 -37.03 -12.35 -10.36
N THR A 29 -38.15 -12.52 -11.07
CA THR A 29 -39.28 -13.37 -10.60
C THR A 29 -39.06 -14.86 -10.80
N GLU A 30 -38.31 -15.26 -11.84
CA GLU A 30 -38.03 -16.68 -12.12
C GLU A 30 -36.92 -17.23 -11.19
N VAL A 31 -35.88 -16.44 -10.89
CA VAL A 31 -34.86 -16.80 -9.90
C VAL A 31 -35.43 -16.83 -8.47
N ALA A 32 -36.32 -15.91 -8.14
CA ALA A 32 -37.04 -15.94 -6.86
C ALA A 32 -37.98 -17.16 -6.75
N ARG A 33 -38.62 -17.58 -7.85
CA ARG A 33 -39.48 -18.76 -7.88
C ARG A 33 -38.69 -20.06 -7.76
N GLN A 34 -37.56 -20.19 -8.44
CA GLN A 34 -36.66 -21.36 -8.32
C GLN A 34 -36.03 -21.47 -6.93
N LEU A 35 -35.71 -20.38 -6.28
CA LEU A 35 -35.22 -20.37 -4.88
C LEU A 35 -36.33 -20.75 -3.89
N LEU A 36 -37.59 -20.40 -4.14
CA LEU A 36 -38.74 -20.78 -3.32
C LEU A 36 -39.12 -22.26 -3.50
N GLU A 37 -38.98 -22.80 -4.70
CA GLU A 37 -39.24 -24.23 -4.97
C GLU A 37 -38.12 -25.15 -4.42
N GLN A 38 -36.87 -24.68 -4.37
CA GLN A 38 -35.78 -25.41 -3.71
C GLN A 38 -35.91 -25.39 -2.18
N GLN A 39 -36.44 -24.34 -1.56
CA GLN A 39 -36.73 -24.31 -0.13
C GLN A 39 -37.92 -25.17 0.28
N SER A 40 -38.92 -25.34 -0.56
CA SER A 40 -40.10 -26.22 -0.31
C SER A 40 -39.78 -27.71 -0.23
N ASN A 41 -38.73 -28.16 -0.92
CA ASN A 41 -38.33 -29.57 -0.95
C ASN A 41 -37.39 -29.99 0.21
N TYR A 42 -36.94 -29.05 1.04
CA TYR A 42 -36.09 -29.34 2.19
C TYR A 42 -36.86 -29.52 3.52
N ASN A 43 -38.15 -29.17 3.56
CA ASN A 43 -38.95 -29.14 4.81
C ASN A 43 -39.77 -30.45 5.09
N ASN A 44 -39.45 -31.57 4.49
CA ASN A 44 -40.17 -32.79 4.78
C ASN A 44 -39.30 -33.97 5.23
N LYS A 45 -38.47 -33.75 6.29
CA LYS A 45 -37.95 -34.84 7.13
C LYS A 45 -37.85 -34.36 8.57
N GLY A 46 -38.69 -34.90 9.44
CA GLY A 46 -38.86 -34.51 10.82
C GLY A 46 -37.58 -34.64 11.66
N ALA A 47 -37.28 -33.54 12.37
CA ALA A 47 -36.57 -33.53 13.64
C ALA A 47 -37.31 -32.53 14.54
N LYS A 48 -37.60 -32.88 15.77
CA LYS A 48 -38.08 -32.01 16.80
C LYS A 48 -36.92 -31.02 17.14
N GLU A 49 -36.90 -29.85 16.51
CA GLU A 49 -35.96 -28.77 16.86
C GLU A 49 -36.40 -28.09 18.15
N MET A 50 -35.48 -27.99 19.11
CA MET A 50 -35.62 -27.10 20.26
C MET A 50 -35.65 -25.66 19.71
N ALA A 51 -36.71 -24.93 20.02
CA ALA A 51 -36.88 -23.56 19.60
C ALA A 51 -35.66 -22.71 20.11
N VAL A 52 -34.87 -22.15 19.20
CA VAL A 52 -33.72 -21.32 19.54
C VAL A 52 -34.24 -20.02 20.17
N GLU A 53 -33.81 -19.75 21.40
CA GLU A 53 -34.10 -18.50 22.11
C GLU A 53 -33.17 -17.39 21.60
N ILE A 54 -33.76 -16.32 21.02
CA ILE A 54 -33.00 -15.18 20.50
C ILE A 54 -32.76 -14.20 21.66
N LYS A 55 -31.52 -14.12 22.16
CA LYS A 55 -31.10 -13.20 23.24
C LYS A 55 -30.40 -11.96 22.74
N HIS A 56 -29.75 -12.04 21.59
CA HIS A 56 -28.92 -10.98 21.05
C HIS A 56 -29.22 -10.73 19.57
N ILE A 57 -28.83 -9.56 19.08
CA ILE A 57 -28.94 -9.13 17.70
C ILE A 57 -27.63 -8.51 17.23
N ILE A 58 -27.20 -8.82 16.02
CA ILE A 58 -26.07 -8.19 15.37
C ILE A 58 -26.55 -6.91 14.68
N LYS A 59 -25.99 -5.77 15.08
CA LYS A 59 -26.24 -4.48 14.41
C LYS A 59 -25.45 -4.37 13.11
N ARG A 60 -25.79 -3.40 12.25
CA ARG A 60 -25.11 -3.10 10.98
C ARG A 60 -23.62 -2.77 11.12
N ASP A 61 -23.21 -2.28 12.28
CA ASP A 61 -21.81 -1.99 12.63
C ASP A 61 -21.04 -3.23 13.16
N GLY A 62 -21.70 -4.40 13.16
CA GLY A 62 -21.17 -5.64 13.70
C GLY A 62 -21.27 -5.77 15.22
N SER A 63 -21.71 -4.75 15.94
CA SER A 63 -21.89 -4.84 17.40
C SER A 63 -23.06 -5.73 17.79
N VAL A 64 -22.86 -6.55 18.83
CA VAL A 64 -23.91 -7.39 19.41
C VAL A 64 -24.62 -6.61 20.51
N LYS A 65 -25.94 -6.62 20.50
CA LYS A 65 -26.79 -5.98 21.50
C LYS A 65 -27.92 -6.92 21.91
N ASP A 66 -28.50 -6.70 23.09
CA ASP A 66 -29.63 -7.45 23.55
C ASP A 66 -30.81 -7.31 22.59
N PHE A 67 -31.51 -8.42 22.35
CA PHE A 67 -32.68 -8.47 21.49
C PHE A 67 -33.86 -7.91 22.23
N ASP A 68 -34.47 -6.82 21.67
CA ASP A 68 -35.57 -6.07 22.29
C ASP A 68 -36.79 -6.11 21.34
N VAL A 69 -37.76 -6.94 21.67
CA VAL A 69 -39.00 -7.14 20.89
C VAL A 69 -39.82 -5.85 20.82
N HIS A 70 -39.79 -5.00 21.88
CA HIS A 70 -40.58 -3.78 21.90
C HIS A 70 -40.16 -2.80 20.80
N LYS A 71 -38.89 -2.85 20.32
CA LYS A 71 -38.44 -2.05 19.18
C LYS A 71 -39.08 -2.49 17.87
N ILE A 72 -39.35 -3.78 17.71
CA ILE A 72 -40.07 -4.31 16.56
C ILE A 72 -41.52 -3.84 16.58
N VAL A 73 -42.19 -4.07 17.70
CA VAL A 73 -43.58 -3.61 17.90
C VAL A 73 -43.72 -2.12 17.60
N TYR A 74 -42.82 -1.30 18.16
CA TYR A 74 -42.84 0.14 17.93
C TYR A 74 -42.64 0.53 16.46
N ALA A 75 -41.75 -0.17 15.74
CA ALA A 75 -41.53 0.10 14.32
C ALA A 75 -42.77 -0.23 13.47
N ILE A 76 -43.44 -1.36 13.75
CA ILE A 76 -44.67 -1.79 13.08
C ILE A 76 -45.83 -0.84 13.45
N GLU A 77 -45.94 -0.46 14.71
CA GLU A 77 -46.94 0.51 15.17
C GLU A 77 -46.82 1.85 14.45
N CYS A 78 -45.58 2.38 14.33
CA CYS A 78 -45.33 3.63 13.61
C CYS A 78 -45.76 3.56 12.14
N ALA A 79 -45.47 2.43 11.47
CA ALA A 79 -45.87 2.21 10.08
C ALA A 79 -47.41 2.08 9.95
N GLY A 80 -48.04 1.34 10.85
CA GLY A 80 -49.51 1.20 10.89
C GLY A 80 -50.25 2.50 11.15
N LYS A 81 -49.74 3.33 12.05
CA LYS A 81 -50.26 4.70 12.31
C LYS A 81 -50.09 5.63 11.11
N ALA A 82 -48.92 5.57 10.42
CA ALA A 82 -48.64 6.39 9.25
C ALA A 82 -49.63 6.12 8.09
N THR A 83 -50.19 4.91 8.03
CA THR A 83 -51.17 4.49 7.02
C THR A 83 -52.62 4.49 7.54
N ASN A 84 -52.84 4.85 8.80
CA ASN A 84 -54.13 4.78 9.49
C ASN A 84 -54.80 3.40 9.48
N GLN A 85 -54.01 2.31 9.35
CA GLN A 85 -54.55 0.95 9.29
C GLN A 85 -54.72 0.33 10.68
N PHE A 86 -53.75 0.51 11.58
CA PHE A 86 -53.80 -0.06 12.94
C PHE A 86 -52.85 0.65 13.91
N GLY A 87 -53.03 0.37 15.20
CA GLY A 87 -52.19 0.87 16.30
C GLY A 87 -51.39 -0.22 16.99
N ARG A 88 -51.04 -0.01 18.26
CA ARG A 88 -50.10 -0.81 19.05
C ARG A 88 -50.57 -2.26 19.27
N GLU A 89 -51.84 -2.46 19.54
CA GLU A 89 -52.38 -3.82 19.82
C GLU A 89 -52.17 -4.76 18.63
N ARG A 90 -52.51 -4.29 17.43
CA ARG A 90 -52.31 -5.09 16.20
C ARG A 90 -50.84 -5.25 15.85
N ALA A 91 -50.02 -4.22 16.11
CA ALA A 91 -48.55 -4.33 15.94
C ALA A 91 -47.95 -5.38 16.88
N GLN A 92 -48.39 -5.47 18.11
CA GLN A 92 -47.98 -6.49 19.06
C GLN A 92 -48.42 -7.88 18.57
N GLU A 93 -49.66 -8.04 18.17
CA GLU A 93 -50.17 -9.31 17.63
C GLU A 93 -49.37 -9.80 16.44
N ILE A 94 -49.11 -8.94 15.43
CA ILE A 94 -48.28 -9.28 14.25
C ILE A 94 -46.89 -9.68 14.68
N THR A 95 -46.31 -8.97 15.65
CA THR A 95 -44.96 -9.30 16.13
C THR A 95 -44.92 -10.66 16.78
N ASP A 96 -45.87 -10.97 17.67
CA ASP A 96 -45.84 -12.20 18.45
C ASP A 96 -46.25 -13.43 17.63
N THR A 97 -47.18 -13.26 16.66
CA THR A 97 -47.72 -14.36 15.89
C THR A 97 -47.02 -14.66 14.58
N LEU A 98 -46.34 -13.64 13.97
CA LEU A 98 -45.73 -13.79 12.65
C LEU A 98 -44.21 -13.48 12.67
N VAL A 99 -43.76 -12.36 13.29
CA VAL A 99 -42.36 -11.98 13.23
C VAL A 99 -41.48 -12.91 14.06
N ILE A 100 -41.85 -13.11 15.35
CA ILE A 100 -41.03 -13.93 16.28
C ILE A 100 -40.96 -15.40 15.86
N PRO A 101 -42.07 -16.06 15.45
CA PRO A 101 -41.97 -17.41 14.92
C PRO A 101 -41.04 -17.51 13.70
N ARG A 102 -41.15 -16.56 12.76
CA ARG A 102 -40.31 -16.54 11.57
C ARG A 102 -38.82 -16.35 11.86
N LEU A 103 -38.48 -15.50 12.84
CA LEU A 103 -37.10 -15.34 13.29
C LEU A 103 -36.54 -16.62 13.93
N ARG A 104 -37.38 -17.39 14.64
CA ARG A 104 -36.99 -18.69 15.21
C ARG A 104 -36.77 -19.77 14.14
N GLU A 105 -37.53 -19.71 13.05
CA GLU A 105 -37.35 -20.61 11.87
C GLU A 105 -36.00 -20.44 11.20
N LEU A 106 -35.33 -19.26 11.31
CA LEU A 106 -33.98 -19.04 10.80
C LEU A 106 -32.94 -19.88 11.51
N SER A 107 -33.27 -20.50 12.67
CA SER A 107 -32.36 -21.34 13.49
C SER A 107 -31.04 -20.63 13.88
N VAL A 108 -31.04 -19.30 13.96
CA VAL A 108 -29.88 -18.46 14.30
C VAL A 108 -30.10 -17.83 15.67
N ALA A 109 -29.21 -18.12 16.63
CA ALA A 109 -29.31 -17.63 18.00
C ALA A 109 -29.13 -16.08 18.11
N THR A 110 -28.40 -15.49 17.15
CA THR A 110 -28.12 -14.06 17.09
C THR A 110 -28.33 -13.53 15.67
N PRO A 111 -29.58 -13.22 15.27
CA PRO A 111 -29.87 -12.76 13.92
C PRO A 111 -29.31 -11.36 13.66
N HIS A 112 -28.95 -11.11 12.40
CA HIS A 112 -28.58 -9.76 11.94
C HIS A 112 -29.82 -8.86 11.84
N ILE A 113 -29.64 -7.55 12.08
CA ILE A 113 -30.74 -6.58 12.05
C ILE A 113 -31.50 -6.58 10.72
N GLU A 114 -30.86 -6.89 9.60
CA GLU A 114 -31.54 -6.97 8.30
C GLU A 114 -32.49 -8.17 8.26
N GLN A 115 -32.11 -9.32 8.80
CA GLN A 115 -33.00 -10.49 8.89
C GLN A 115 -34.24 -10.21 9.75
N VAL A 116 -34.09 -9.39 10.79
CA VAL A 116 -35.24 -8.95 11.59
C VAL A 116 -36.16 -8.05 10.77
N GLN A 117 -35.60 -7.14 9.97
CA GLN A 117 -36.40 -6.27 9.12
C GLN A 117 -37.10 -7.01 8.00
N ASP A 118 -36.43 -8.00 7.40
CA ASP A 118 -37.01 -8.86 6.38
C ASP A 118 -38.17 -9.71 6.96
N ALA A 119 -38.02 -10.21 8.20
CA ALA A 119 -39.08 -10.91 8.90
C ALA A 119 -40.30 -10.01 9.16
N VAL A 120 -40.09 -8.73 9.47
CA VAL A 120 -41.19 -7.75 9.61
C VAL A 120 -41.89 -7.49 8.29
N GLU A 121 -41.18 -7.33 7.19
CA GLU A 121 -41.77 -7.13 5.85
C GLU A 121 -42.62 -8.32 5.44
N HIS A 122 -42.13 -9.53 5.64
CA HIS A 122 -42.91 -10.73 5.40
C HIS A 122 -44.13 -10.86 6.28
N ALA A 123 -44.02 -10.55 7.57
CA ALA A 123 -45.17 -10.61 8.50
C ALA A 123 -46.26 -9.57 8.14
N LEU A 124 -45.89 -8.39 7.69
CA LEU A 124 -46.86 -7.39 7.20
C LEU A 124 -47.56 -7.85 5.89
N TYR A 125 -46.83 -8.54 5.03
CA TYR A 125 -47.36 -9.14 3.82
C TYR A 125 -48.37 -10.26 4.14
N GLU A 126 -48.02 -11.20 5.02
CA GLU A 126 -48.88 -12.30 5.48
C GLU A 126 -50.14 -11.81 6.21
N ALA A 127 -49.99 -10.71 7.00
CA ALA A 127 -51.09 -10.08 7.69
C ALA A 127 -52.02 -9.29 6.75
N GLY A 128 -51.72 -9.17 5.45
CA GLY A 128 -52.51 -8.45 4.46
C GLY A 128 -52.46 -6.92 4.56
N HIS A 129 -51.51 -6.36 5.32
CA HIS A 129 -51.35 -4.93 5.49
C HIS A 129 -50.41 -4.31 4.44
N PHE A 130 -50.80 -4.38 3.16
CA PHE A 130 -49.96 -3.98 2.03
C PHE A 130 -49.58 -2.49 2.01
N GLU A 131 -50.44 -1.59 2.42
CA GLU A 131 -50.12 -0.17 2.50
C GLU A 131 -49.11 0.10 3.62
N THR A 132 -49.27 -0.54 4.78
CA THR A 132 -48.32 -0.46 5.89
C THR A 132 -46.98 -1.08 5.49
N LEU A 133 -46.96 -2.21 4.78
CA LEU A 133 -45.75 -2.80 4.24
C LEU A 133 -45.01 -1.84 3.31
N ARG A 134 -45.73 -1.20 2.38
CA ARG A 134 -45.16 -0.21 1.48
C ARG A 134 -44.56 0.97 2.24
N ALA A 135 -45.27 1.50 3.23
CA ALA A 135 -44.80 2.60 4.09
C ALA A 135 -43.56 2.19 4.89
N TYR A 136 -43.51 0.95 5.38
CA TYR A 136 -42.38 0.40 6.13
C TYR A 136 -41.12 0.27 5.23
N ILE A 137 -41.26 -0.29 4.01
CA ILE A 137 -40.16 -0.42 3.03
C ILE A 137 -39.62 0.97 2.64
N VAL A 138 -40.50 1.93 2.31
CA VAL A 138 -40.07 3.29 1.97
C VAL A 138 -39.37 3.98 3.13
N TYR A 139 -39.86 3.82 4.37
CA TYR A 139 -39.18 4.34 5.55
C TYR A 139 -37.82 3.69 5.80
N ARG A 140 -37.72 2.35 5.64
CA ARG A 140 -36.48 1.60 5.72
C ARG A 140 -35.46 2.14 4.71
N GLU A 141 -35.89 2.34 3.46
CA GLU A 141 -35.06 2.87 2.38
C GLU A 141 -34.61 4.32 2.65
N GLN A 142 -35.52 5.19 3.07
CA GLN A 142 -35.18 6.58 3.45
C GLN A 142 -34.18 6.62 4.62
N ARG A 143 -34.37 5.75 5.61
CA ARG A 143 -33.43 5.62 6.72
C ARG A 143 -32.08 5.07 6.26
N ALA A 144 -32.04 4.15 5.29
CA ALA A 144 -30.82 3.67 4.68
C ALA A 144 -30.11 4.80 3.94
N ARG A 145 -30.81 5.53 3.06
CA ARG A 145 -30.27 6.69 2.33
C ARG A 145 -29.76 7.79 3.27
N ASN A 146 -30.50 8.10 4.34
CA ASN A 146 -30.08 9.10 5.33
C ASN A 146 -28.84 8.65 6.13
N ARG A 147 -28.70 7.35 6.39
CA ARG A 147 -27.49 6.80 7.03
C ARG A 147 -26.31 6.83 6.07
N ASP A 148 -26.53 6.47 4.81
CA ASP A 148 -25.50 6.49 3.78
C ASP A 148 -25.07 7.93 3.47
N ALA A 149 -26.01 8.87 3.43
CA ALA A 149 -25.70 10.29 3.37
C ALA A 149 -24.88 10.76 4.60
N LYS A 150 -25.25 10.36 5.83
CA LYS A 150 -24.46 10.67 7.04
C LYS A 150 -23.10 9.96 7.05
N LYS A 151 -22.98 8.75 6.51
CA LYS A 151 -21.69 8.05 6.36
C LYS A 151 -20.81 8.71 5.29
N SER A 152 -21.40 9.34 4.29
CA SER A 152 -20.66 10.07 3.26
C SER A 152 -20.15 11.45 3.71
N TRP A 153 -20.63 11.96 4.86
CA TRP A 153 -20.12 13.20 5.42
C TRP A 153 -18.91 12.93 6.31
N VAL A 154 -17.77 13.50 5.92
CA VAL A 154 -16.61 13.57 6.80
C VAL A 154 -16.97 14.51 7.94
N ASP A 155 -16.86 14.02 9.17
CA ASP A 155 -16.99 14.88 10.35
C ASP A 155 -15.77 15.81 10.39
N VAL A 156 -15.96 17.03 9.93
CA VAL A 156 -14.90 18.02 9.76
C VAL A 156 -14.32 18.41 11.11
N GLU A 157 -15.16 18.63 12.12
CA GLU A 157 -14.72 19.01 13.47
C GLU A 157 -13.87 17.92 14.10
N SER A 158 -14.37 16.68 14.11
CA SER A 158 -13.61 15.53 14.61
C SER A 158 -12.31 15.34 13.84
N SER A 159 -12.32 15.47 12.51
CA SER A 159 -11.13 15.29 11.68
C SER A 159 -10.03 16.31 11.97
N ILE A 160 -10.41 17.58 12.20
CA ILE A 160 -9.48 18.64 12.55
C ILE A 160 -8.95 18.44 13.97
N ASN A 161 -9.82 18.18 14.93
CA ASN A 161 -9.45 18.00 16.33
C ASN A 161 -8.58 16.76 16.56
N GLU A 162 -8.85 15.64 15.86
CA GLU A 162 -7.99 14.44 15.91
C GLU A 162 -6.55 14.74 15.44
N TYR A 163 -6.40 15.56 14.39
CA TYR A 163 -5.08 15.97 13.93
C TYR A 163 -4.40 16.92 14.92
N LEU A 164 -5.12 17.97 15.38
CA LEU A 164 -4.56 18.97 16.31
C LEU A 164 -4.16 18.35 17.65
N ASN A 165 -4.91 17.38 18.13
CA ASN A 165 -4.61 16.63 19.36
C ASN A 165 -3.61 15.48 19.15
N GLN A 166 -3.09 15.28 17.91
CA GLN A 166 -2.19 14.19 17.53
C GLN A 166 -2.75 12.79 17.89
N SER A 167 -4.06 12.66 17.96
CA SER A 167 -4.73 11.38 18.28
C SER A 167 -4.95 10.50 17.04
N ASP A 168 -4.86 11.07 15.84
CA ASP A 168 -4.86 10.30 14.59
C ASP A 168 -3.48 9.64 14.41
N TRP A 169 -3.46 8.30 14.44
CA TRP A 169 -2.24 7.51 14.27
C TRP A 169 -1.47 7.81 12.97
N ARG A 170 -2.19 8.30 11.94
CA ARG A 170 -1.60 8.68 10.64
C ARG A 170 -0.68 9.88 10.72
N VAL A 171 -0.83 10.74 11.73
CA VAL A 171 0.05 11.91 11.94
C VAL A 171 1.51 11.49 12.14
N ASN A 172 1.73 10.31 12.72
CA ASN A 172 3.06 9.79 13.03
C ASN A 172 3.37 8.51 12.22
N ALA A 173 2.52 8.13 11.27
CA ALA A 173 2.65 6.85 10.55
C ALA A 173 3.77 6.81 9.50
N ASN A 174 4.22 7.97 9.01
CA ASN A 174 5.27 8.08 8.00
C ASN A 174 6.35 9.06 8.46
N ALA A 175 7.61 8.66 8.33
CA ALA A 175 8.77 9.53 8.60
C ALA A 175 8.78 10.83 7.76
N ASN A 176 8.00 10.86 6.67
CA ASN A 176 7.90 11.98 5.73
C ASN A 176 6.88 13.03 6.13
N GLN A 177 5.97 12.71 7.08
CA GLN A 177 4.89 13.60 7.50
C GLN A 177 5.23 14.22 8.85
N GLY A 178 5.40 15.54 8.88
CA GLY A 178 5.52 16.28 10.13
C GLY A 178 4.18 16.89 10.55
N TYR A 179 4.01 17.10 11.87
CA TYR A 179 2.91 17.91 12.40
C TYR A 179 3.04 19.36 11.91
N SER A 180 2.17 19.76 10.96
CA SER A 180 2.26 21.03 10.27
C SER A 180 0.91 21.46 9.70
N LEU A 181 0.78 22.75 9.34
CA LEU A 181 -0.43 23.25 8.68
C LEU A 181 -0.69 22.53 7.34
N GLY A 182 0.33 22.31 6.54
CA GLY A 182 0.21 21.56 5.30
C GLY A 182 -0.22 20.09 5.53
N GLY A 183 0.31 19.48 6.59
CA GLY A 183 -0.10 18.14 7.04
C GLY A 183 -1.57 18.09 7.49
N LEU A 184 -2.08 19.12 8.18
CA LEU A 184 -3.49 19.24 8.51
C LEU A 184 -4.37 19.28 7.24
N ILE A 185 -4.01 20.12 6.27
CA ILE A 185 -4.74 20.25 5.02
C ILE A 185 -4.78 18.90 4.28
N LEU A 186 -3.63 18.22 4.19
CA LEU A 186 -3.51 16.91 3.56
C LEU A 186 -4.36 15.86 4.29
N ASN A 187 -4.34 15.83 5.61
CA ASN A 187 -5.13 14.88 6.41
C ASN A 187 -6.64 15.07 6.19
N VAL A 188 -7.13 16.30 6.21
CA VAL A 188 -8.55 16.60 6.01
C VAL A 188 -8.97 16.30 4.57
N SER A 189 -8.19 16.77 3.57
CA SER A 189 -8.48 16.48 2.17
C SER A 189 -8.39 14.98 1.87
N GLY A 190 -7.43 14.28 2.45
CA GLY A 190 -7.27 12.84 2.31
C GLY A 190 -8.47 12.04 2.85
N LYS A 191 -9.04 12.43 3.99
CA LYS A 191 -10.27 11.82 4.52
C LYS A 191 -11.47 12.00 3.56
N VAL A 192 -11.57 13.17 2.92
CA VAL A 192 -12.64 13.45 1.92
C VAL A 192 -12.44 12.58 0.68
N ILE A 193 -11.21 12.52 0.15
CA ILE A 193 -10.88 11.72 -1.04
C ILE A 193 -11.08 10.22 -0.76
N ALA A 194 -10.64 9.72 0.39
CA ALA A 194 -10.86 8.34 0.79
C ALA A 194 -12.35 7.99 0.87
N ASN A 195 -13.16 8.91 1.41
CA ASN A 195 -14.61 8.76 1.45
C ASN A 195 -15.20 8.69 0.03
N TYR A 196 -14.72 9.52 -0.88
CA TYR A 196 -15.14 9.51 -2.29
C TYR A 196 -14.82 8.16 -2.97
N TRP A 197 -13.58 7.63 -2.81
CA TRP A 197 -13.22 6.32 -3.31
C TRP A 197 -14.16 5.23 -2.81
N LEU A 198 -14.35 5.15 -1.49
CA LEU A 198 -15.04 4.05 -0.82
C LEU A 198 -16.56 4.06 -0.99
N ASN A 199 -17.18 5.19 -1.35
CA ASN A 199 -18.64 5.29 -1.44
C ASN A 199 -19.15 5.57 -2.87
N PHE A 200 -18.30 6.12 -3.76
CA PHE A 200 -18.76 6.58 -5.08
C PHE A 200 -17.98 5.95 -6.24
N VAL A 201 -16.75 5.49 -6.01
CA VAL A 201 -15.91 4.90 -7.05
C VAL A 201 -15.92 3.37 -6.95
N TYR A 202 -15.67 2.83 -5.78
CA TYR A 202 -15.69 1.39 -5.55
C TYR A 202 -17.11 0.87 -5.30
N THR A 203 -17.29 -0.45 -5.53
CA THR A 203 -18.54 -1.10 -5.16
C THR A 203 -18.75 -1.09 -3.63
N PRO A 204 -20.01 -1.16 -3.16
CA PRO A 204 -20.29 -1.21 -1.72
C PRO A 204 -19.53 -2.33 -0.98
N GLU A 205 -19.38 -3.49 -1.61
CA GLU A 205 -18.68 -4.64 -1.05
C GLU A 205 -17.19 -4.37 -0.87
N ILE A 206 -16.50 -3.85 -1.89
CA ILE A 206 -15.09 -3.43 -1.81
C ILE A 206 -14.90 -2.40 -0.68
N GLY A 207 -15.75 -1.37 -0.66
CA GLY A 207 -15.71 -0.34 0.37
C GLY A 207 -15.94 -0.91 1.78
N GLN A 208 -16.81 -1.90 1.92
CA GLN A 208 -17.09 -2.57 3.20
C GLN A 208 -15.89 -3.43 3.64
N CYS A 209 -15.30 -4.24 2.77
CA CYS A 209 -14.12 -5.04 3.09
C CYS A 209 -12.96 -4.18 3.56
N HIS A 210 -12.71 -3.02 2.90
CA HIS A 210 -11.71 -2.08 3.40
C HIS A 210 -12.06 -1.56 4.79
N ARG A 211 -13.28 -1.04 5.00
CA ARG A 211 -13.71 -0.48 6.29
C ARG A 211 -13.68 -1.51 7.41
N GLN A 212 -14.02 -2.74 7.11
CA GLN A 212 -14.01 -3.84 8.07
C GLN A 212 -12.63 -4.45 8.31
N ALA A 213 -11.61 -4.01 7.55
CA ALA A 213 -10.25 -4.51 7.62
C ALA A 213 -10.09 -5.99 7.21
N ASP A 214 -10.93 -6.50 6.29
CA ASP A 214 -10.67 -7.77 5.60
C ASP A 214 -9.48 -7.65 4.67
N PHE A 215 -9.34 -6.48 4.04
CA PHE A 215 -8.14 -6.01 3.36
C PHE A 215 -7.94 -4.50 3.54
N HIS A 216 -6.78 -4.01 3.12
CA HIS A 216 -6.47 -2.58 3.09
C HIS A 216 -6.15 -2.14 1.67
N ILE A 217 -6.91 -1.16 1.14
CA ILE A 217 -6.56 -0.44 -0.08
C ILE A 217 -5.66 0.71 0.33
N HIS A 218 -4.44 0.76 -0.19
CA HIS A 218 -3.47 1.81 0.14
C HIS A 218 -3.77 3.12 -0.60
N ASP A 219 -3.30 4.23 -0.03
CA ASP A 219 -3.29 5.58 -0.64
C ASP A 219 -4.66 6.06 -1.11
N LEU A 220 -5.67 5.82 -0.31
CA LEU A 220 -7.03 6.34 -0.55
C LEU A 220 -7.13 7.85 -0.33
N ASP A 221 -6.15 8.46 0.32
CA ASP A 221 -6.06 9.90 0.55
C ASP A 221 -5.72 10.71 -0.71
N MET A 222 -5.30 10.04 -1.78
CA MET A 222 -5.06 10.65 -3.09
C MET A 222 -5.86 9.98 -4.21
N LEU A 223 -6.34 10.79 -5.17
CA LEU A 223 -7.01 10.28 -6.36
C LEU A 223 -5.97 9.99 -7.47
N SER A 224 -4.93 9.21 -7.16
CA SER A 224 -3.77 8.98 -8.03
C SER A 224 -3.30 7.54 -8.02
N GLY A 225 -2.29 7.24 -8.87
CA GLY A 225 -1.53 5.99 -8.80
C GLY A 225 -0.60 5.95 -7.59
N TYR A 226 -0.04 4.77 -7.31
CA TYR A 226 0.82 4.55 -6.16
C TYR A 226 2.25 5.00 -6.45
N CYS A 227 3.09 4.17 -7.06
CA CYS A 227 4.50 4.46 -7.32
C CYS A 227 4.81 4.47 -8.83
N ALA A 228 5.75 5.31 -9.25
CA ALA A 228 6.20 5.35 -10.63
C ALA A 228 7.72 5.38 -10.75
N GLY A 229 8.26 4.57 -11.67
CA GLY A 229 9.62 4.62 -12.16
C GLY A 229 9.65 5.36 -13.48
N TRP A 230 10.52 6.34 -13.57
CA TRP A 230 10.64 7.23 -14.71
C TRP A 230 11.90 6.92 -15.50
N SER A 231 11.91 7.28 -16.77
CA SER A 231 13.12 7.20 -17.59
C SER A 231 14.01 8.41 -17.30
N LEU A 232 15.11 8.18 -16.59
CA LEU A 232 16.15 9.20 -16.43
C LEU A 232 16.76 9.57 -17.79
N ARG A 233 16.95 8.60 -18.67
CA ARG A 233 17.43 8.78 -20.03
C ARG A 233 16.53 9.78 -20.80
N THR A 234 15.22 9.61 -20.77
CA THR A 234 14.28 10.53 -21.43
C THR A 234 14.39 11.95 -20.88
N LEU A 235 14.45 12.11 -19.55
CA LEU A 235 14.61 13.41 -18.93
C LEU A 235 15.91 14.10 -19.37
N LEU A 236 17.03 13.37 -19.39
CA LEU A 236 18.33 13.91 -19.78
C LEU A 236 18.47 14.21 -21.27
N GLN A 237 17.75 13.49 -22.13
CA GLN A 237 17.79 13.70 -23.59
C GLN A 237 16.80 14.77 -24.08
N GLU A 238 15.63 14.88 -23.46
CA GLU A 238 14.57 15.77 -23.89
C GLU A 238 14.43 17.02 -23.02
N GLY A 239 14.83 16.94 -21.76
CA GLY A 239 14.64 17.99 -20.77
C GLY A 239 13.30 17.88 -20.02
N PHE A 240 13.02 18.84 -19.17
CA PHE A 240 11.79 18.94 -18.38
C PHE A 240 10.83 19.93 -19.04
N ASN A 241 9.99 19.44 -19.95
CA ASN A 241 9.19 20.27 -20.86
C ASN A 241 7.91 19.56 -21.35
N GLY A 242 7.22 20.19 -22.31
CA GLY A 242 6.10 19.61 -23.04
C GLY A 242 4.77 19.64 -22.30
N VAL A 243 4.65 20.43 -21.21
CA VAL A 243 3.40 20.64 -20.50
C VAL A 243 2.88 22.04 -20.77
N PRO A 244 1.74 22.20 -21.47
CA PRO A 244 1.24 23.51 -21.89
C PRO A 244 1.08 24.49 -20.73
N GLY A 245 1.61 25.70 -20.89
CA GLY A 245 1.49 26.77 -19.89
C GLY A 245 2.37 26.60 -18.65
N LYS A 246 3.30 25.66 -18.65
CA LYS A 246 4.30 25.49 -17.60
C LYS A 246 5.68 25.92 -18.07
N VAL A 247 6.58 26.18 -17.09
CA VAL A 247 7.97 26.49 -17.38
C VAL A 247 8.64 25.26 -18.00
N GLU A 248 9.45 25.47 -19.02
CA GLU A 248 10.14 24.41 -19.75
C GLU A 248 11.67 24.56 -19.63
N ALA A 249 12.35 23.42 -19.48
CA ALA A 249 13.78 23.31 -19.58
C ALA A 249 14.14 22.33 -20.71
N GLY A 250 15.09 22.74 -21.57
CA GLY A 250 15.63 21.82 -22.58
C GLY A 250 16.55 20.78 -21.98
N ALA A 251 17.10 19.89 -22.82
CA ALA A 251 18.05 18.86 -22.42
C ALA A 251 19.25 19.50 -21.66
N PRO A 252 19.62 18.99 -20.47
CA PRO A 252 20.72 19.51 -19.71
C PRO A 252 22.04 19.29 -20.43
N LYS A 253 22.98 20.24 -20.29
CA LYS A 253 24.32 20.18 -20.90
C LYS A 253 25.44 19.96 -19.89
N HIS A 254 25.16 20.18 -18.61
CA HIS A 254 26.14 20.15 -17.52
C HIS A 254 25.60 19.33 -16.35
N PHE A 255 26.50 18.78 -15.54
CA PHE A 255 26.16 17.94 -14.38
C PHE A 255 25.22 18.69 -13.39
N SER A 256 25.50 19.96 -13.07
CA SER A 256 24.65 20.75 -12.20
C SER A 256 23.25 21.01 -12.75
N SER A 257 23.12 21.21 -14.06
CA SER A 257 21.82 21.38 -14.73
C SER A 257 21.02 20.09 -14.70
N ALA A 258 21.70 18.94 -14.90
CA ALA A 258 21.07 17.61 -14.85
C ALA A 258 20.56 17.30 -13.44
N THR A 259 21.36 17.51 -12.39
CA THR A 259 20.93 17.32 -10.98
C THR A 259 19.77 18.23 -10.62
N GLY A 260 19.78 19.50 -11.04
CA GLY A 260 18.69 20.45 -10.83
C GLY A 260 17.38 20.01 -11.52
N GLN A 261 17.46 19.49 -12.76
CA GLN A 261 16.27 18.96 -13.45
C GLN A 261 15.73 17.70 -12.78
N ILE A 262 16.58 16.81 -12.28
CA ILE A 262 16.16 15.61 -11.51
C ILE A 262 15.37 16.02 -10.27
N VAL A 263 15.86 16.99 -9.50
CA VAL A 263 15.15 17.50 -8.31
C VAL A 263 13.78 18.06 -8.69
N ASN A 264 13.72 18.92 -9.72
CA ASN A 264 12.47 19.53 -10.15
C ASN A 264 11.48 18.48 -10.68
N PHE A 265 11.96 17.50 -11.43
CA PHE A 265 11.15 16.42 -11.97
C PHE A 265 10.55 15.56 -10.85
N LEU A 266 11.38 15.01 -9.97
CA LEU A 266 10.93 14.15 -8.88
C LEU A 266 10.01 14.91 -7.91
N GLY A 267 10.34 16.16 -7.58
CA GLY A 267 9.50 17.02 -6.75
C GLY A 267 8.13 17.31 -7.37
N THR A 268 8.07 17.49 -8.71
CA THR A 268 6.82 17.71 -9.42
C THR A 268 5.97 16.43 -9.51
N MET A 269 6.59 15.30 -9.84
CA MET A 269 5.88 14.01 -9.95
C MET A 269 5.25 13.56 -8.62
N GLN A 270 5.84 13.92 -7.50
CA GLN A 270 5.29 13.69 -6.16
C GLN A 270 3.92 14.37 -5.93
N ASN A 271 3.55 15.36 -6.75
CA ASN A 271 2.22 15.99 -6.66
C ASN A 271 1.15 15.25 -7.47
N GLU A 272 1.56 14.35 -8.38
CA GLU A 272 0.66 13.58 -9.22
C GLU A 272 0.56 12.09 -8.80
N TRP A 273 1.43 11.64 -7.88
CA TRP A 273 1.52 10.25 -7.42
C TRP A 273 1.53 10.17 -5.89
N ALA A 274 0.88 9.14 -5.36
CA ALA A 274 0.76 8.97 -3.90
C ALA A 274 2.05 8.48 -3.24
N GLY A 275 2.70 7.51 -3.87
CA GLY A 275 3.91 6.88 -3.35
C GLY A 275 5.17 7.43 -3.99
N ALA A 276 6.16 6.59 -4.04
CA ALA A 276 7.51 6.98 -4.37
C ALA A 276 7.78 7.10 -5.86
N GLN A 277 8.75 7.97 -6.17
CA GLN A 277 9.24 8.25 -7.52
C GLN A 277 10.69 7.81 -7.63
N ALA A 278 11.02 7.06 -8.69
CA ALA A 278 12.33 6.44 -8.81
C ALA A 278 12.99 6.70 -10.17
N PHE A 279 14.32 6.83 -10.13
CA PHE A 279 15.18 6.71 -11.29
C PHE A 279 16.14 5.53 -11.13
N SER A 280 16.33 4.77 -12.20
CA SER A 280 17.30 3.69 -12.26
C SER A 280 18.57 4.11 -12.99
N SER A 281 19.68 3.38 -12.75
CA SER A 281 20.97 3.59 -13.42
C SER A 281 21.50 5.03 -13.29
N PHE A 282 21.37 5.59 -12.06
CA PHE A 282 21.69 7.00 -11.81
C PHE A 282 23.15 7.31 -12.10
N ASP A 283 24.07 6.49 -11.57
CA ASP A 283 25.50 6.65 -11.78
C ASP A 283 25.90 6.49 -13.26
N THR A 284 25.30 5.52 -13.97
CA THR A 284 25.54 5.29 -15.40
C THR A 284 25.10 6.48 -16.25
N TYR A 285 23.87 6.99 -16.06
CA TYR A 285 23.33 8.07 -16.89
C TYR A 285 23.88 9.45 -16.53
N MET A 286 24.42 9.65 -15.32
CA MET A 286 25.02 10.93 -14.91
C MET A 286 26.52 11.05 -15.23
N ALA A 287 27.21 9.93 -15.38
CA ALA A 287 28.64 9.89 -15.67
C ALA A 287 29.07 10.66 -16.97
N PRO A 288 28.28 10.63 -18.07
CA PRO A 288 28.64 11.35 -19.30
C PRO A 288 28.87 12.85 -19.11
N PHE A 289 28.10 13.52 -18.23
CA PHE A 289 28.25 14.95 -17.99
C PHE A 289 29.59 15.29 -17.34
N ILE A 290 30.07 14.43 -16.44
CA ILE A 290 31.38 14.59 -15.77
C ILE A 290 32.50 14.45 -16.78
N ARG A 291 32.45 13.44 -17.67
CA ARG A 291 33.45 13.20 -18.71
C ARG A 291 33.49 14.37 -19.69
N LYS A 292 32.32 14.80 -20.18
CA LYS A 292 32.21 15.87 -21.17
C LYS A 292 32.84 17.18 -20.68
N ASP A 293 32.56 17.57 -19.45
CA ASP A 293 33.03 18.84 -18.86
C ASP A 293 34.36 18.68 -18.12
N ASN A 294 34.91 17.46 -18.03
CA ASN A 294 36.08 17.12 -17.21
C ASN A 294 35.94 17.65 -15.78
N THR A 295 34.75 17.46 -15.19
CA THR A 295 34.35 18.00 -13.89
C THR A 295 35.23 17.41 -12.78
N PRO A 296 35.89 18.25 -11.92
CA PRO A 296 36.66 17.78 -10.80
C PRO A 296 35.76 17.14 -9.72
N TYR A 297 36.36 16.26 -8.89
CA TYR A 297 35.63 15.54 -7.86
C TYR A 297 34.86 16.44 -6.89
N GLU A 298 35.48 17.58 -6.49
CA GLU A 298 34.90 18.56 -5.58
C GLU A 298 33.58 19.16 -6.10
N GLU A 299 33.47 19.37 -7.41
CA GLU A 299 32.24 19.86 -8.05
C GLU A 299 31.21 18.75 -8.16
N VAL A 300 31.62 17.49 -8.42
CA VAL A 300 30.72 16.33 -8.39
C VAL A 300 30.16 16.15 -6.98
N LEU A 301 31.01 16.23 -5.95
CA LEU A 301 30.60 16.13 -4.54
C LEU A 301 29.60 17.23 -4.18
N GLN A 302 29.85 18.47 -4.59
CA GLN A 302 28.92 19.59 -4.37
C GLN A 302 27.59 19.37 -5.07
N GLY A 303 27.56 18.92 -6.33
CA GLY A 303 26.35 18.66 -7.08
C GLY A 303 25.51 17.51 -6.48
N ILE A 304 26.16 16.46 -5.97
CA ILE A 304 25.48 15.37 -5.25
C ILE A 304 24.94 15.86 -3.91
N GLN A 305 25.69 16.71 -3.19
CA GLN A 305 25.19 17.30 -1.95
C GLN A 305 23.97 18.16 -2.17
N GLU A 306 23.94 18.98 -3.22
CA GLU A 306 22.80 19.79 -3.60
C GLU A 306 21.58 18.93 -3.98
N LEU A 307 21.80 17.87 -4.76
CA LEU A 307 20.75 16.89 -5.13
C LEU A 307 20.11 16.28 -3.87
N ILE A 308 20.93 15.72 -2.98
CA ILE A 308 20.45 15.03 -1.76
C ILE A 308 19.75 16.02 -0.84
N TYR A 309 20.34 17.21 -0.60
CA TYR A 309 19.75 18.25 0.23
C TYR A 309 18.37 18.67 -0.30
N ASN A 310 18.25 18.97 -1.59
CA ASN A 310 17.01 19.43 -2.19
C ASN A 310 15.93 18.34 -2.20
N LEU A 311 16.30 17.07 -2.31
CA LEU A 311 15.36 15.94 -2.18
C LEU A 311 14.92 15.66 -0.73
N ASN A 312 15.57 16.30 0.27
CA ASN A 312 15.15 16.22 1.68
C ASN A 312 14.46 17.51 2.19
N VAL A 313 14.37 18.55 1.35
CA VAL A 313 13.57 19.72 1.67
C VAL A 313 12.09 19.36 1.60
N PRO A 314 11.25 19.74 2.58
CA PRO A 314 9.81 19.45 2.58
C PRO A 314 9.06 20.29 1.54
N SER A 315 9.35 20.05 0.26
CA SER A 315 8.85 20.77 -0.91
C SER A 315 7.57 20.18 -1.51
N ARG A 316 7.20 18.96 -1.06
CA ARG A 316 5.99 18.30 -1.50
C ARG A 316 4.77 18.93 -0.81
N TRP A 317 3.63 18.84 -1.47
CA TRP A 317 2.32 19.13 -0.94
C TRP A 317 2.13 18.47 0.46
N GLY A 318 1.53 19.19 1.39
CA GLY A 318 1.40 18.72 2.78
C GLY A 318 2.69 18.85 3.62
N THR A 319 3.70 19.61 3.15
CA THR A 319 5.03 19.74 3.79
C THR A 319 5.76 18.40 3.98
N GLN A 320 5.56 17.49 3.04
CA GLN A 320 6.33 16.25 2.98
C GLN A 320 7.61 16.42 2.16
N THR A 321 8.63 15.66 2.51
CA THR A 321 9.78 15.48 1.61
C THR A 321 9.40 14.59 0.43
N PRO A 322 9.93 14.82 -0.78
CA PRO A 322 9.71 13.91 -1.90
C PRO A 322 10.19 12.50 -1.57
N PHE A 323 9.29 11.53 -1.68
CA PHE A 323 9.62 10.13 -1.49
C PHE A 323 10.30 9.59 -2.75
N THR A 324 11.63 9.46 -2.70
CA THR A 324 12.45 9.21 -3.88
C THR A 324 13.38 8.02 -3.68
N ASN A 325 13.70 7.34 -4.79
CA ASN A 325 14.68 6.26 -4.85
C ASN A 325 15.62 6.47 -6.05
N LEU A 326 16.89 6.18 -5.84
CA LEU A 326 17.89 6.09 -6.90
C LEU A 326 18.53 4.70 -6.90
N THR A 327 18.57 4.07 -8.07
CA THR A 327 19.29 2.82 -8.25
C THR A 327 20.63 3.07 -8.91
N PHE A 328 21.68 2.45 -8.38
CA PHE A 328 23.05 2.54 -8.82
C PHE A 328 23.48 1.21 -9.42
N ASP A 329 24.13 1.26 -10.57
CA ASP A 329 24.59 0.06 -11.27
C ASP A 329 25.96 -0.41 -10.77
N TRP A 330 26.81 0.49 -10.27
CA TRP A 330 28.19 0.30 -9.85
C TRP A 330 29.14 -0.03 -11.02
N THR A 331 28.77 -0.97 -11.87
CA THR A 331 29.41 -1.31 -13.15
C THR A 331 28.44 -1.02 -14.28
N CYS A 332 28.95 -0.53 -15.40
CA CYS A 332 28.08 -0.18 -16.54
C CYS A 332 27.31 -1.43 -17.04
N PRO A 333 25.97 -1.35 -17.15
CA PRO A 333 25.14 -2.44 -17.66
C PRO A 333 25.55 -2.86 -19.08
N GLU A 334 25.47 -4.17 -19.34
CA GLU A 334 25.92 -4.76 -20.62
C GLU A 334 25.21 -4.18 -21.85
N ASP A 335 23.92 -3.86 -21.73
CA ASP A 335 23.12 -3.27 -22.79
C ASP A 335 23.46 -1.79 -23.08
N LEU A 336 24.18 -1.13 -22.16
CA LEU A 336 24.62 0.27 -22.33
C LEU A 336 26.12 0.39 -22.68
N LYS A 337 26.93 -0.66 -22.50
CA LYS A 337 28.40 -0.58 -22.66
C LYS A 337 28.83 0.04 -23.98
N ASN A 338 28.15 -0.29 -25.08
CA ASN A 338 28.49 0.16 -26.43
C ASN A 338 27.60 1.30 -26.94
N VAL A 339 26.76 1.89 -26.07
CA VAL A 339 25.87 2.97 -26.44
C VAL A 339 26.54 4.32 -26.21
N HIS A 340 26.45 5.19 -27.18
CA HIS A 340 26.96 6.58 -27.09
C HIS A 340 25.93 7.46 -26.36
N PRO A 341 26.34 8.20 -25.32
CA PRO A 341 25.45 9.14 -24.63
C PRO A 341 25.04 10.32 -25.53
N LEU A 342 23.80 10.79 -25.33
CA LEU A 342 23.32 12.05 -25.92
C LEU A 342 23.30 13.13 -24.83
N ILE A 343 24.02 14.23 -25.05
CA ILE A 343 24.06 15.40 -24.13
C ILE A 343 23.68 16.65 -24.89
N GLY A 344 22.60 17.31 -24.45
CA GLY A 344 22.14 18.54 -25.09
C GLY A 344 21.75 18.37 -26.58
N GLY A 345 21.38 17.15 -26.99
CA GLY A 345 21.04 16.77 -28.36
C GLY A 345 22.23 16.35 -29.21
N GLU A 346 23.45 16.30 -28.68
CA GLU A 346 24.66 15.90 -29.39
C GLU A 346 25.11 14.51 -28.90
N GLU A 347 25.45 13.62 -29.85
CA GLU A 347 26.01 12.30 -29.56
C GLU A 347 27.48 12.44 -29.17
N MET A 348 27.87 11.83 -28.06
CA MET A 348 29.24 11.85 -27.58
C MET A 348 30.13 10.87 -28.31
N SER A 349 31.42 11.17 -28.41
CA SER A 349 32.43 10.29 -29.04
C SER A 349 32.80 9.07 -28.22
N PHE A 350 32.42 9.04 -26.95
CA PHE A 350 32.70 7.94 -26.00
C PHE A 350 31.42 7.17 -25.70
N THR A 351 31.54 5.94 -25.21
CA THR A 351 30.41 5.09 -24.81
C THR A 351 30.22 5.08 -23.30
N TYR A 352 29.05 4.59 -22.82
CA TYR A 352 28.81 4.44 -21.37
C TYR A 352 29.82 3.46 -20.72
N GLY A 353 30.27 2.42 -21.44
CA GLY A 353 31.25 1.46 -20.95
C GLY A 353 32.63 2.03 -20.62
N GLU A 354 32.95 3.22 -21.17
CA GLU A 354 34.25 3.91 -20.94
C GLU A 354 34.22 4.83 -19.71
N LEU A 355 33.09 4.91 -18.98
CA LEU A 355 32.84 5.93 -17.96
C LEU A 355 32.96 5.41 -16.51
N GLN A 356 33.60 4.26 -16.29
CA GLN A 356 33.70 3.68 -14.94
C GLN A 356 34.29 4.66 -13.92
N LYS A 357 35.33 5.44 -14.31
CA LYS A 357 35.93 6.45 -13.44
C LYS A 357 34.94 7.50 -12.96
N GLU A 358 34.08 7.96 -13.87
CA GLU A 358 33.07 8.98 -13.58
C GLU A 358 31.92 8.40 -12.73
N MET A 359 31.54 7.14 -12.98
CA MET A 359 30.61 6.39 -12.11
C MET A 359 31.17 6.24 -10.69
N ASP A 360 32.46 5.91 -10.56
CA ASP A 360 33.14 5.81 -9.26
C ASP A 360 33.15 7.15 -8.50
N MET A 361 33.31 8.28 -9.21
CA MET A 361 33.22 9.61 -8.61
C MET A 361 31.83 9.89 -8.06
N ILE A 362 30.78 9.55 -8.79
CA ILE A 362 29.39 9.70 -8.35
C ILE A 362 29.11 8.84 -7.12
N ASN A 363 29.47 7.55 -7.18
CA ASN A 363 29.27 6.62 -6.08
C ASN A 363 30.00 7.08 -4.83
N ARG A 364 31.26 7.51 -4.95
CA ARG A 364 32.04 8.05 -3.84
C ARG A 364 31.39 9.29 -3.23
N ALA A 365 30.98 10.24 -4.07
CA ALA A 365 30.32 11.47 -3.62
C ALA A 365 29.01 11.18 -2.89
N TYR A 366 28.20 10.27 -3.43
CA TYR A 366 26.95 9.85 -2.82
C TYR A 366 27.15 9.22 -1.43
N ILE A 367 28.08 8.27 -1.33
CA ILE A 367 28.42 7.59 -0.08
C ILE A 367 28.94 8.60 0.96
N GLU A 368 29.82 9.52 0.54
CA GLU A 368 30.38 10.54 1.41
C GLU A 368 29.30 11.48 1.99
N VAL A 369 28.40 11.99 1.14
CA VAL A 369 27.33 12.90 1.57
C VAL A 369 26.34 12.18 2.48
N MET A 370 25.92 10.96 2.14
CA MET A 370 24.98 10.19 2.95
C MET A 370 25.58 9.80 4.31
N THR A 371 26.87 9.48 4.36
CA THR A 371 27.58 9.12 5.59
C THR A 371 27.77 10.34 6.50
N LYS A 372 28.08 11.50 5.92
CA LYS A 372 28.31 12.76 6.65
C LYS A 372 27.00 13.33 7.22
N GLY A 373 25.90 13.15 6.49
CA GLY A 373 24.60 13.70 6.84
C GLY A 373 24.51 15.23 6.68
N ASP A 374 23.49 15.84 7.27
CA ASP A 374 23.25 17.27 7.23
C ASP A 374 24.27 18.05 8.09
N ALA A 375 24.13 19.38 8.16
CA ALA A 375 25.01 20.27 8.94
C ALA A 375 25.10 19.93 10.44
N LYS A 376 24.17 19.09 10.96
CA LYS A 376 24.18 18.58 12.34
C LYS A 376 24.57 17.11 12.42
N GLY A 377 24.99 16.48 11.30
CA GLY A 377 25.31 15.06 11.22
C GLY A 377 24.09 14.13 11.26
N ARG A 378 22.89 14.63 10.92
CA ARG A 378 21.70 13.79 10.83
C ARG A 378 21.66 13.13 9.47
N VAL A 379 21.36 11.83 9.46
CA VAL A 379 21.26 11.03 8.22
C VAL A 379 20.13 11.54 7.34
N PHE A 380 20.37 11.62 6.05
CA PHE A 380 19.34 11.92 5.06
C PHE A 380 18.42 10.71 4.85
N THR A 381 17.12 10.96 4.78
CA THR A 381 16.13 9.90 4.53
C THR A 381 16.03 9.54 3.05
N PHE A 382 16.23 10.52 2.18
CA PHE A 382 16.08 10.39 0.73
C PHE A 382 17.29 10.93 -0.04
N PRO A 383 17.45 10.49 -1.29
CA PRO A 383 16.78 9.36 -1.95
C PRO A 383 17.21 8.03 -1.31
N ILE A 384 16.29 7.06 -1.24
CA ILE A 384 16.64 5.71 -0.80
C ILE A 384 17.57 5.08 -1.84
N PRO A 385 18.80 4.67 -1.46
CA PRO A 385 19.74 4.08 -2.41
C PRO A 385 19.49 2.58 -2.57
N THR A 386 19.51 2.11 -3.81
CA THR A 386 19.56 0.69 -4.17
C THR A 386 20.79 0.43 -5.01
N TYR A 387 21.60 -0.57 -4.66
CA TYR A 387 22.74 -1.00 -5.45
C TYR A 387 22.46 -2.33 -6.11
N ASN A 388 22.70 -2.40 -7.43
CA ASN A 388 22.66 -3.62 -8.22
C ASN A 388 23.94 -4.41 -7.98
N ILE A 389 23.84 -5.54 -7.30
CA ILE A 389 25.01 -6.42 -7.07
C ILE A 389 25.00 -7.51 -8.12
N THR A 390 25.80 -7.30 -9.14
CA THR A 390 25.95 -8.17 -10.32
C THR A 390 27.16 -9.12 -10.19
N PRO A 391 27.27 -10.16 -11.02
CA PRO A 391 28.44 -11.04 -11.00
C PRO A 391 29.78 -10.33 -11.24
N ASP A 392 29.75 -9.19 -11.95
CA ASP A 392 30.92 -8.34 -12.25
C ASP A 392 31.05 -7.15 -11.29
N PHE A 393 30.35 -7.17 -10.16
CA PHE A 393 30.51 -6.14 -9.11
C PHE A 393 31.95 -6.13 -8.59
N ASP A 394 32.61 -4.98 -8.71
CA ASP A 394 34.00 -4.84 -8.26
C ASP A 394 34.10 -4.70 -6.73
N TRP A 395 34.33 -5.85 -6.06
CA TRP A 395 34.48 -5.94 -4.61
C TRP A 395 35.81 -5.35 -4.09
N ASP A 396 36.72 -5.02 -4.97
CA ASP A 396 38.05 -4.46 -4.64
C ASP A 396 38.13 -2.96 -4.95
N SER A 397 37.05 -2.35 -5.44
CA SER A 397 36.95 -0.92 -5.68
C SER A 397 37.23 -0.11 -4.39
N PRO A 398 37.95 1.03 -4.49
CA PRO A 398 38.18 1.92 -3.35
C PRO A 398 36.89 2.40 -2.64
N ASN A 399 35.76 2.37 -3.32
CA ASN A 399 34.46 2.80 -2.78
C ASN A 399 33.76 1.69 -1.97
N VAL A 400 34.22 0.44 -2.02
CA VAL A 400 33.56 -0.71 -1.35
C VAL A 400 33.60 -0.56 0.17
N LEU A 401 34.75 -0.29 0.76
CA LEU A 401 34.83 -0.14 2.23
C LEU A 401 34.03 1.09 2.74
N PRO A 402 34.08 2.27 2.10
CA PRO A 402 33.18 3.35 2.44
C PRO A 402 31.67 3.00 2.34
N LEU A 403 31.27 2.24 1.31
CA LEU A 403 29.90 1.78 1.14
C LEU A 403 29.47 0.89 2.32
N PHE A 404 30.28 -0.09 2.69
CA PHE A 404 29.95 -0.99 3.78
C PHE A 404 30.14 -0.38 5.17
N ASP A 405 30.97 0.66 5.33
CA ASP A 405 30.99 1.47 6.55
C ASP A 405 29.67 2.25 6.74
N MET A 406 29.14 2.84 5.65
CA MET A 406 27.83 3.47 5.65
C MET A 406 26.73 2.45 5.99
N THR A 407 26.81 1.23 5.44
CA THR A 407 25.85 0.16 5.72
C THR A 407 25.90 -0.27 7.19
N ALA A 408 27.10 -0.50 7.71
CA ALA A 408 27.29 -0.93 9.10
C ALA A 408 26.78 0.10 10.11
N ARG A 409 26.84 1.40 9.76
CA ARG A 409 26.39 2.48 10.65
C ARG A 409 24.92 2.81 10.53
N TYR A 410 24.38 2.84 9.32
CA TYR A 410 23.08 3.47 9.04
C TYR A 410 22.05 2.52 8.39
N GLY A 411 22.46 1.30 8.02
CA GLY A 411 21.57 0.38 7.32
C GLY A 411 21.25 0.79 5.87
N LEU A 412 22.10 1.61 5.27
CA LEU A 412 22.01 2.04 3.88
C LEU A 412 23.22 1.50 3.10
N PRO A 413 23.07 1.07 1.86
CA PRO A 413 21.89 1.01 1.00
C PRO A 413 21.09 -0.29 1.11
N TYR A 414 20.12 -0.44 0.21
CA TYR A 414 19.52 -1.74 -0.13
C TYR A 414 20.36 -2.41 -1.21
N PHE A 415 20.48 -3.75 -1.16
CA PHE A 415 21.25 -4.55 -2.10
C PHE A 415 20.33 -5.45 -2.92
N GLN A 416 20.30 -5.25 -4.23
CA GLN A 416 19.55 -6.08 -5.16
C GLN A 416 20.45 -7.19 -5.72
N ASN A 417 20.01 -8.45 -5.60
CA ASN A 417 20.82 -9.62 -5.90
C ASN A 417 20.67 -10.05 -7.36
N PHE A 418 21.74 -9.92 -8.12
CA PHE A 418 21.87 -10.48 -9.46
C PHE A 418 22.99 -11.55 -9.57
N ILE A 419 23.67 -11.87 -8.46
CA ILE A 419 24.71 -12.92 -8.44
C ILE A 419 24.05 -14.29 -8.48
N ASN A 420 23.14 -14.56 -7.53
CA ASN A 420 22.44 -15.83 -7.39
C ASN A 420 20.96 -15.63 -7.75
N SER A 421 20.71 -15.24 -9.00
CA SER A 421 19.39 -14.90 -9.50
C SER A 421 19.25 -15.32 -10.97
N GLU A 422 18.03 -15.68 -11.37
CA GLU A 422 17.68 -15.89 -12.78
C GLU A 422 17.41 -14.58 -13.53
N LEU A 423 17.35 -13.48 -12.81
CA LEU A 423 17.02 -12.16 -13.31
C LEU A 423 18.29 -11.38 -13.65
N LYS A 424 18.23 -10.55 -14.67
CA LYS A 424 19.30 -9.65 -15.08
C LYS A 424 18.91 -8.20 -14.75
N PRO A 425 19.89 -7.31 -14.54
CA PRO A 425 19.61 -5.90 -14.22
C PRO A 425 18.70 -5.19 -15.22
N ASN A 426 18.81 -5.50 -16.51
CA ASN A 426 17.96 -4.93 -17.55
C ASN A 426 16.52 -5.49 -17.59
N MET A 427 16.24 -6.58 -16.85
CA MET A 427 14.91 -7.18 -16.75
C MET A 427 14.12 -6.70 -15.54
N ILE A 428 14.75 -5.97 -14.65
CA ILE A 428 14.12 -5.50 -13.40
C ILE A 428 14.40 -4.01 -13.22
N ARG A 429 13.38 -3.28 -12.80
CA ARG A 429 13.56 -1.95 -12.27
C ARG A 429 13.16 -1.95 -10.80
N SER A 430 14.08 -1.52 -9.96
CA SER A 430 13.83 -1.37 -8.54
C SER A 430 13.11 -0.05 -8.30
N MET A 431 12.15 -0.09 -7.40
CA MET A 431 11.48 1.09 -6.89
C MET A 431 11.62 1.13 -5.37
N CYS A 432 11.48 2.30 -4.81
CA CYS A 432 11.63 2.57 -3.39
C CYS A 432 10.77 1.71 -2.46
N CYS A 433 9.65 1.20 -2.96
CA CYS A 433 8.81 0.23 -2.27
C CYS A 433 9.36 -1.20 -2.38
N ARG A 434 10.63 -1.37 -2.82
CA ARG A 434 11.25 -2.68 -3.06
C ARG A 434 10.50 -3.48 -4.14
N LEU A 435 9.70 -2.79 -4.92
CA LEU A 435 8.95 -3.35 -6.03
C LEU A 435 9.95 -3.82 -7.09
N GLN A 436 10.04 -5.12 -7.26
CA GLN A 436 10.74 -5.74 -8.37
C GLN A 436 9.76 -5.92 -9.51
N LEU A 437 9.96 -5.17 -10.57
CA LEU A 437 9.12 -5.28 -11.75
C LEU A 437 9.77 -6.30 -12.67
N ASP A 438 9.28 -7.53 -12.64
CA ASP A 438 9.71 -8.58 -13.57
C ASP A 438 9.18 -8.28 -14.97
N LEU A 439 10.08 -7.80 -15.81
CA LEU A 439 9.76 -7.36 -17.16
C LEU A 439 9.65 -8.52 -18.17
N ARG A 440 9.89 -9.78 -17.77
CA ARG A 440 9.81 -10.93 -18.68
C ARG A 440 8.44 -11.02 -19.36
N GLU A 441 7.37 -10.65 -18.66
CA GLU A 441 6.03 -10.60 -19.23
C GLU A 441 5.84 -9.42 -20.19
N LEU A 442 6.46 -8.28 -19.94
CA LEU A 442 6.49 -7.14 -20.87
C LEU A 442 7.25 -7.47 -22.14
N LEU A 443 8.39 -8.16 -22.01
CA LEU A 443 9.20 -8.61 -23.14
C LEU A 443 8.44 -9.60 -24.02
N LYS A 444 7.71 -10.55 -23.44
CA LYS A 444 6.85 -11.50 -24.18
C LYS A 444 5.73 -10.83 -24.97
N ARG A 445 5.21 -9.69 -24.49
CA ARG A 445 4.14 -8.93 -25.15
C ARG A 445 4.62 -8.04 -26.29
N GLY A 446 5.88 -8.14 -26.71
CA GLY A 446 6.45 -7.38 -27.81
C GLY A 446 6.73 -5.91 -27.53
N ASN A 447 6.61 -5.47 -26.27
CA ASN A 447 6.91 -4.10 -25.83
C ASN A 447 8.39 -3.91 -25.43
N GLY A 448 9.27 -4.85 -25.77
CA GLY A 448 10.59 -4.99 -25.22
C GLY A 448 11.73 -4.32 -25.96
N LEU A 449 11.50 -3.39 -26.87
CA LEU A 449 12.60 -2.67 -27.51
C LEU A 449 12.61 -1.20 -27.01
N PHE A 450 13.67 -0.87 -26.27
CA PHE A 450 14.10 0.49 -25.88
C PHE A 450 13.15 1.30 -24.99
N GLY A 451 13.44 1.34 -23.69
CA GLY A 451 12.91 2.33 -22.74
C GLY A 451 11.60 1.97 -22.02
N SER A 452 10.86 0.94 -22.43
CA SER A 452 9.59 0.56 -21.76
C SER A 452 9.77 0.00 -20.35
N ALA A 453 10.96 -0.54 -20.07
CA ALA A 453 11.33 -1.01 -18.75
C ALA A 453 11.52 0.12 -17.72
N GLU A 454 11.82 1.33 -18.18
CA GLU A 454 12.05 2.49 -17.34
C GLU A 454 10.77 3.25 -16.99
N GLN A 455 9.66 3.01 -17.71
CA GLN A 455 8.36 3.66 -17.52
C GLN A 455 7.34 2.69 -16.96
N THR A 456 7.60 2.17 -15.78
CA THR A 456 6.76 1.18 -15.12
C THR A 456 6.61 1.51 -13.64
N GLY A 457 5.61 0.97 -12.98
CA GLY A 457 5.34 1.22 -11.58
C GLY A 457 4.23 0.36 -11.03
N SER A 458 3.71 0.72 -9.88
CA SER A 458 2.50 0.15 -9.30
C SER A 458 1.36 1.16 -9.33
N LEU A 459 0.26 0.76 -9.93
CA LEU A 459 -0.96 1.56 -9.95
C LEU A 459 -1.57 1.71 -8.56
N GLY A 460 -1.51 0.66 -7.76
CA GLY A 460 -2.07 0.61 -6.42
C GLY A 460 -1.79 -0.71 -5.75
N VAL A 461 -1.91 -0.72 -4.44
CA VAL A 461 -1.68 -1.88 -3.59
C VAL A 461 -2.92 -2.21 -2.77
N VAL A 462 -3.25 -3.49 -2.68
CA VAL A 462 -4.27 -4.01 -1.76
C VAL A 462 -3.65 -5.10 -0.92
N THR A 463 -3.67 -4.94 0.40
CA THR A 463 -3.07 -5.91 1.35
C THR A 463 -4.16 -6.71 2.06
N ILE A 464 -4.07 -8.03 1.97
CA ILE A 464 -5.02 -8.98 2.59
C ILE A 464 -4.67 -9.18 4.07
N ASN A 465 -5.69 -9.19 4.94
CA ASN A 465 -5.55 -9.52 6.35
C ASN A 465 -5.58 -11.04 6.57
N CYS A 466 -4.42 -11.69 6.49
CA CYS A 466 -4.32 -13.14 6.63
C CYS A 466 -4.56 -13.61 8.07
N ALA A 467 -4.15 -12.83 9.08
CA ALA A 467 -4.34 -13.20 10.50
C ALA A 467 -5.82 -13.45 10.82
N ARG A 468 -6.73 -12.61 10.32
CA ARG A 468 -8.18 -12.82 10.45
C ARG A 468 -8.67 -14.08 9.76
N LEU A 469 -8.11 -14.42 8.59
CA LEU A 469 -8.47 -15.66 7.88
C LEU A 469 -8.15 -16.88 8.74
N GLY A 470 -6.96 -16.92 9.36
CA GLY A 470 -6.59 -17.99 10.28
C GLY A 470 -7.56 -18.12 11.45
N TYR A 471 -7.95 -17.00 12.06
CA TYR A 471 -8.89 -16.99 13.17
C TYR A 471 -10.29 -17.46 12.79
N LEU A 472 -10.85 -16.98 11.68
CA LEU A 472 -12.22 -17.30 11.29
C LEU A 472 -12.40 -18.71 10.75
N PHE A 473 -11.34 -19.33 10.22
CA PHE A 473 -11.41 -20.63 9.56
C PHE A 473 -10.51 -21.67 10.20
N LYS A 474 -10.40 -21.63 11.55
CA LYS A 474 -9.61 -22.58 12.33
C LYS A 474 -9.82 -24.01 11.89
N GLY A 475 -8.74 -24.72 11.58
CA GLY A 475 -8.75 -26.13 11.20
C GLY A 475 -9.41 -26.46 9.83
N SER A 476 -9.89 -25.48 9.09
CA SER A 476 -10.54 -25.70 7.79
C SER A 476 -9.81 -24.97 6.65
N GLU A 477 -8.74 -25.57 6.16
CA GLU A 477 -7.91 -24.99 5.09
C GLU A 477 -8.75 -24.71 3.82
N LYS A 478 -9.68 -25.61 3.45
CA LYS A 478 -10.56 -25.41 2.31
C LYS A 478 -11.42 -24.13 2.42
N ALA A 479 -11.96 -23.87 3.60
CA ALA A 479 -12.77 -22.66 3.84
C ALA A 479 -11.91 -21.40 3.88
N LEU A 480 -10.70 -21.49 4.42
CA LEU A 480 -9.73 -20.40 4.42
C LEU A 480 -9.37 -19.98 2.98
N PHE A 481 -8.99 -20.93 2.14
CA PHE A 481 -8.64 -20.65 0.74
C PHE A 481 -9.84 -20.15 -0.07
N ALA A 482 -11.05 -20.67 0.14
CA ALA A 482 -12.26 -20.16 -0.52
C ALA A 482 -12.54 -18.69 -0.16
N ARG A 483 -12.35 -18.30 1.11
CA ARG A 483 -12.47 -16.89 1.52
C ARG A 483 -11.33 -16.04 0.99
N LEU A 484 -10.12 -16.56 0.96
CA LEU A 484 -8.97 -15.88 0.36
C LEU A 484 -9.23 -15.59 -1.12
N ASP A 485 -9.70 -16.56 -1.90
CA ASP A 485 -10.04 -16.38 -3.32
C ASP A 485 -11.05 -15.24 -3.52
N HIS A 486 -12.10 -15.21 -2.73
CA HIS A 486 -13.08 -14.14 -2.80
C HIS A 486 -12.48 -12.75 -2.50
N LEU A 487 -11.59 -12.66 -1.49
CA LEU A 487 -10.91 -11.40 -1.18
C LEU A 487 -9.93 -10.99 -2.29
N LEU A 488 -9.25 -11.94 -2.92
CA LEU A 488 -8.36 -11.69 -4.06
C LEU A 488 -9.14 -11.20 -5.29
N GLU A 489 -10.33 -11.73 -5.56
CA GLU A 489 -11.22 -11.25 -6.61
C GLU A 489 -11.66 -9.80 -6.36
N LEU A 490 -12.10 -9.48 -5.14
CA LEU A 490 -12.45 -8.11 -4.78
C LEU A 490 -11.25 -7.16 -4.85
N ALA A 491 -10.05 -7.64 -4.50
CA ALA A 491 -8.81 -6.87 -4.64
C ALA A 491 -8.49 -6.60 -6.12
N ARG A 492 -8.61 -7.62 -7.00
CA ARG A 492 -8.50 -7.47 -8.47
C ARG A 492 -9.48 -6.42 -8.97
N ASP A 493 -10.75 -6.53 -8.63
CA ASP A 493 -11.80 -5.63 -9.10
C ASP A 493 -11.55 -4.19 -8.65
N SER A 494 -11.09 -3.99 -7.40
CA SER A 494 -10.73 -2.67 -6.90
C SER A 494 -9.58 -2.03 -7.69
N LEU A 495 -8.57 -2.82 -8.04
CA LEU A 495 -7.41 -2.36 -8.83
C LEU A 495 -7.79 -2.06 -10.28
N GLU A 496 -8.68 -2.84 -10.89
CA GLU A 496 -9.20 -2.55 -12.24
C GLU A 496 -10.07 -1.28 -12.25
N ILE A 497 -10.92 -1.07 -11.26
CA ILE A 497 -11.68 0.17 -11.10
C ILE A 497 -10.73 1.36 -10.92
N LYS A 498 -9.68 1.23 -10.08
CA LYS A 498 -8.66 2.26 -9.87
C LYS A 498 -7.93 2.58 -11.19
N ARG A 499 -7.50 1.57 -11.93
CA ARG A 499 -6.84 1.71 -13.24
C ARG A 499 -7.67 2.52 -14.23
N LYS A 500 -8.93 2.13 -14.40
CA LYS A 500 -9.87 2.81 -15.29
C LYS A 500 -10.11 4.27 -14.89
N THR A 501 -10.25 4.50 -13.59
CA THR A 501 -10.49 5.85 -13.04
C THR A 501 -9.28 6.76 -13.25
N ILE A 502 -8.09 6.31 -12.89
CA ILE A 502 -6.86 7.11 -13.04
C ILE A 502 -6.52 7.34 -14.51
N GLN A 503 -6.61 6.32 -15.38
CA GLN A 503 -6.36 6.50 -16.81
C GLN A 503 -7.30 7.54 -17.41
N LYS A 504 -8.60 7.49 -17.07
CA LYS A 504 -9.55 8.52 -17.49
C LYS A 504 -9.10 9.93 -17.09
N HIS A 505 -8.59 10.10 -15.88
CA HIS A 505 -8.14 11.41 -15.40
C HIS A 505 -6.82 11.85 -16.06
N ILE A 506 -5.91 10.94 -16.40
CA ILE A 506 -4.72 11.21 -17.20
C ILE A 506 -5.16 11.73 -18.59
N ASP A 507 -6.09 11.03 -19.24
CA ASP A 507 -6.59 11.41 -20.58
C ASP A 507 -7.24 12.81 -20.55
N GLN A 508 -7.97 13.12 -19.48
CA GLN A 508 -8.60 14.43 -19.25
C GLN A 508 -7.62 15.54 -18.86
N GLY A 509 -6.34 15.21 -18.58
CA GLY A 509 -5.30 16.19 -18.27
C GLY A 509 -5.23 16.61 -16.80
N LEU A 510 -5.85 15.86 -15.87
CA LEU A 510 -5.69 16.10 -14.41
C LEU A 510 -4.25 15.87 -13.95
N PHE A 511 -3.50 15.04 -14.66
CA PHE A 511 -2.11 14.68 -14.42
C PHE A 511 -1.24 15.12 -15.61
N PRO A 512 -0.94 16.42 -15.77
CA PRO A 512 -0.32 16.94 -16.99
C PRO A 512 1.10 16.41 -17.23
N TYR A 513 1.89 16.26 -16.19
CA TYR A 513 3.25 15.71 -16.31
C TYR A 513 3.26 14.20 -16.51
N THR A 514 2.42 13.47 -15.79
CA THR A 514 2.22 12.03 -16.03
C THR A 514 1.74 11.77 -17.46
N LYS A 515 0.83 12.58 -17.97
CA LYS A 515 0.38 12.49 -19.36
C LYS A 515 1.53 12.69 -20.35
N ARG A 516 2.44 13.64 -20.10
CA ARG A 516 3.60 13.94 -20.94
C ARG A 516 4.63 12.81 -20.92
N TYR A 517 5.02 12.34 -19.73
CA TYR A 517 6.15 11.42 -19.58
C TYR A 517 5.78 9.94 -19.54
N LEU A 518 4.53 9.61 -19.24
CA LEU A 518 4.04 8.24 -19.17
C LEU A 518 2.92 7.95 -20.19
N GLY A 519 1.93 8.85 -20.31
CA GLY A 519 0.80 8.73 -21.21
C GLY A 519 -0.23 7.66 -20.85
N THR A 520 0.23 6.46 -20.49
CA THR A 520 -0.64 5.30 -20.22
C THR A 520 -0.16 4.48 -19.02
N LEU A 521 -1.12 3.89 -18.32
CA LEU A 521 -0.86 2.95 -17.23
C LEU A 521 -0.70 1.49 -17.68
N ARG A 522 -0.58 1.25 -18.98
CA ARG A 522 -0.50 -0.11 -19.56
C ARG A 522 0.62 -0.97 -18.94
N ASN A 523 1.75 -0.34 -18.64
CA ASN A 523 2.93 -0.99 -18.08
C ASN A 523 2.99 -0.94 -16.54
N HIS A 524 1.91 -0.50 -15.87
CA HIS A 524 1.86 -0.44 -14.42
C HIS A 524 1.21 -1.70 -13.85
N PHE A 525 1.82 -2.23 -12.80
CA PHE A 525 1.33 -3.41 -12.09
C PHE A 525 0.15 -3.08 -11.17
N SER A 526 -0.78 -3.99 -11.10
CA SER A 526 -1.78 -4.10 -10.04
C SER A 526 -1.19 -4.98 -8.94
N THR A 527 -0.94 -4.42 -7.76
CA THR A 527 -0.18 -5.09 -6.71
C THR A 527 -1.11 -5.61 -5.61
N ILE A 528 -0.97 -6.87 -5.26
CA ILE A 528 -1.64 -7.46 -4.11
C ILE A 528 -0.57 -7.87 -3.09
N GLY A 529 -0.80 -7.53 -1.83
CA GLY A 529 0.06 -7.88 -0.70
C GLY A 529 -0.66 -8.79 0.28
N VAL A 530 0.10 -9.44 1.14
CA VAL A 530 -0.39 -10.25 2.26
C VAL A 530 0.27 -9.78 3.55
N ASN A 531 -0.45 -9.89 4.66
CA ASN A 531 0.05 -9.45 5.97
C ASN A 531 -0.41 -10.40 7.07
N GLY A 532 0.47 -10.64 8.06
CA GLY A 532 0.15 -11.45 9.23
C GLY A 532 0.10 -12.95 8.95
N LEU A 533 1.01 -13.49 8.12
CA LEU A 533 1.05 -14.94 7.87
C LEU A 533 1.41 -15.72 9.13
N ASN A 534 2.33 -15.20 9.94
CA ASN A 534 2.67 -15.82 11.23
C ASN A 534 1.44 -15.94 12.13
N GLU A 535 0.71 -14.85 12.33
CA GLU A 535 -0.49 -14.84 13.16
C GLU A 535 -1.65 -15.61 12.52
N MET A 536 -1.68 -15.73 11.19
CA MET A 536 -2.63 -16.61 10.50
C MET A 536 -2.42 -18.06 10.91
N ILE A 537 -1.20 -18.55 10.85
CA ILE A 537 -0.84 -19.93 11.21
C ILE A 537 -1.17 -20.18 12.69
N ARG A 538 -0.73 -19.28 13.57
CA ARG A 538 -1.00 -19.37 15.01
C ARG A 538 -2.50 -19.42 15.32
N ASN A 539 -3.29 -18.52 14.76
CA ASN A 539 -4.74 -18.51 14.94
C ASN A 539 -5.43 -19.72 14.30
N PHE A 540 -4.94 -20.22 13.17
CA PHE A 540 -5.50 -21.38 12.48
C PHE A 540 -5.29 -22.68 13.26
N THR A 541 -4.17 -22.80 13.98
CA THR A 541 -3.74 -24.01 14.70
C THR A 541 -3.94 -23.92 16.23
N ASP A 542 -4.65 -22.91 16.72
CA ASP A 542 -4.78 -22.61 18.15
C ASP A 542 -3.41 -22.51 18.86
N ASP A 543 -2.46 -21.78 18.25
CA ASP A 543 -1.09 -21.54 18.72
C ASP A 543 -0.18 -22.79 18.79
N ALA A 544 -0.57 -23.87 18.11
CA ALA A 544 0.25 -25.09 18.06
C ALA A 544 1.40 -25.01 17.05
N GLU A 545 1.26 -24.20 16.01
CA GLU A 545 2.26 -23.98 14.95
C GLU A 545 2.39 -22.49 14.67
N ASP A 546 3.55 -22.07 14.19
CA ASP A 546 3.82 -20.73 13.70
C ASP A 546 4.69 -20.78 12.42
N ILE A 547 5.07 -19.63 11.86
CA ILE A 547 5.83 -19.58 10.59
C ILE A 547 7.24 -20.20 10.71
N THR A 548 7.75 -20.39 11.93
CA THR A 548 9.08 -20.94 12.19
C THR A 548 9.07 -22.48 12.28
N THR A 549 7.90 -23.08 12.45
CA THR A 549 7.75 -24.54 12.47
C THR A 549 7.66 -25.11 11.05
N ALA A 550 8.10 -26.34 10.85
CA ALA A 550 8.09 -26.97 9.51
C ALA A 550 6.67 -27.01 8.88
N LYS A 551 5.63 -27.29 9.67
CA LYS A 551 4.25 -27.31 9.18
C LYS A 551 3.70 -25.92 8.90
N GLY A 552 4.03 -24.96 9.76
CA GLY A 552 3.63 -23.57 9.57
C GLY A 552 4.30 -22.95 8.38
N HIS A 553 5.61 -23.20 8.20
CA HIS A 553 6.36 -22.77 7.02
C HIS A 553 5.75 -23.35 5.71
N ASP A 554 5.46 -24.66 5.69
CA ASP A 554 4.80 -25.30 4.54
C ASP A 554 3.43 -24.68 4.23
N MET A 555 2.62 -24.36 5.25
CA MET A 555 1.35 -23.67 5.08
C MET A 555 1.54 -22.27 4.48
N ALA A 556 2.55 -21.51 4.92
CA ALA A 556 2.87 -20.20 4.36
C ALA A 556 3.28 -20.31 2.88
N VAL A 557 4.13 -21.28 2.54
CA VAL A 557 4.56 -21.55 1.16
C VAL A 557 3.37 -21.87 0.27
N ARG A 558 2.48 -22.79 0.71
CA ARG A 558 1.26 -23.14 -0.06
C ARG A 558 0.35 -21.95 -0.30
N LEU A 559 0.16 -21.09 0.72
CA LEU A 559 -0.65 -19.88 0.58
C LEU A 559 -0.05 -18.91 -0.43
N LEU A 560 1.25 -18.64 -0.34
CA LEU A 560 1.93 -17.75 -1.28
C LEU A 560 1.91 -18.29 -2.72
N ASP A 561 2.09 -19.59 -2.91
CA ASP A 561 1.97 -20.23 -4.23
C ASP A 561 0.56 -20.13 -4.79
N HIS A 562 -0.46 -20.32 -3.95
CA HIS A 562 -1.86 -20.12 -4.35
C HIS A 562 -2.13 -18.68 -4.80
N VAL A 563 -1.71 -17.69 -4.01
CA VAL A 563 -1.88 -16.27 -4.39
C VAL A 563 -1.15 -15.96 -5.71
N ARG A 564 0.06 -16.50 -5.91
CA ARG A 564 0.78 -16.35 -7.19
C ARG A 564 0.02 -16.93 -8.38
N ALA A 565 -0.55 -18.13 -8.21
CA ALA A 565 -1.35 -18.75 -9.25
C ALA A 565 -2.56 -17.87 -9.62
N ARG A 566 -3.26 -17.31 -8.60
CA ARG A 566 -4.35 -16.34 -8.84
C ARG A 566 -3.89 -15.09 -9.57
N MET A 567 -2.68 -14.57 -9.30
CA MET A 567 -2.13 -13.42 -10.04
C MET A 567 -1.96 -13.74 -11.54
N VAL A 568 -1.50 -14.94 -11.87
CA VAL A 568 -1.36 -15.39 -13.28
C VAL A 568 -2.73 -15.49 -13.97
N GLU A 569 -3.74 -15.99 -13.27
CA GLU A 569 -5.11 -16.03 -13.77
C GLU A 569 -5.65 -14.62 -14.03
N PHE A 570 -5.49 -13.71 -13.08
CA PHE A 570 -5.92 -12.31 -13.24
C PHE A 570 -5.22 -11.60 -14.41
N GLN A 571 -3.93 -11.89 -14.64
CA GLN A 571 -3.23 -11.37 -15.83
C GLN A 571 -3.85 -11.88 -17.13
N THR A 572 -4.29 -13.14 -17.15
CA THR A 572 -4.93 -13.74 -18.32
C THR A 572 -6.32 -13.16 -18.55
N GLU A 573 -7.10 -12.99 -17.48
CA GLU A 573 -8.47 -12.48 -17.52
C GLU A 573 -8.55 -11.00 -17.93
N THR A 574 -7.67 -10.17 -17.37
CA THR A 574 -7.74 -8.71 -17.53
C THR A 574 -6.86 -8.17 -18.64
N GLY A 575 -5.83 -8.92 -19.03
CA GLY A 575 -4.78 -8.43 -19.92
C GLY A 575 -3.80 -7.45 -19.25
N HIS A 576 -3.93 -7.16 -17.95
CA HIS A 576 -3.05 -6.29 -17.18
C HIS A 576 -2.03 -7.09 -16.39
N MET A 577 -1.01 -6.41 -15.86
CA MET A 577 0.02 -7.04 -15.07
C MET A 577 -0.35 -7.05 -13.59
N TYR A 578 -0.15 -8.19 -12.94
CA TYR A 578 -0.36 -8.38 -11.51
C TYR A 578 0.91 -8.92 -10.86
N ASN A 579 1.17 -8.52 -9.63
CA ASN A 579 2.26 -9.05 -8.84
C ASN A 579 1.88 -9.18 -7.35
N LEU A 580 2.60 -10.06 -6.65
CA LEU A 580 2.51 -10.27 -5.21
C LEU A 580 3.66 -9.55 -4.52
N GLU A 581 3.38 -8.67 -3.59
CA GLU A 581 4.37 -7.88 -2.84
C GLU A 581 4.37 -8.23 -1.35
N ALA A 582 5.55 -8.32 -0.75
CA ALA A 582 5.70 -8.24 0.70
C ALA A 582 5.63 -6.78 1.12
N THR A 583 4.43 -6.22 1.12
CA THR A 583 4.21 -4.79 1.37
C THR A 583 4.70 -4.39 2.74
N PRO A 584 5.63 -3.42 2.88
CA PRO A 584 5.97 -2.83 4.16
C PRO A 584 4.79 -1.98 4.62
N ALA A 585 4.04 -2.49 5.57
CA ALA A 585 2.71 -1.98 5.88
C ALA A 585 2.52 -1.74 7.38
N GLU A 586 3.47 -1.05 8.04
CA GLU A 586 3.44 -0.85 9.49
C GLU A 586 2.12 -0.23 9.97
N GLY A 587 1.66 0.82 9.31
CA GLY A 587 0.36 1.43 9.63
C GLY A 587 -0.82 0.50 9.36
N THR A 588 -0.73 -0.36 8.34
CA THR A 588 -1.78 -1.34 7.99
C THR A 588 -1.82 -2.48 8.98
N THR A 589 -0.65 -3.01 9.41
CA THR A 589 -0.59 -4.09 10.42
C THR A 589 -1.20 -3.64 11.74
N TYR A 590 -0.87 -2.42 12.18
CA TYR A 590 -1.46 -1.82 13.38
C TYR A 590 -2.98 -1.65 13.22
N ARG A 591 -3.45 -1.14 12.08
CA ARG A 591 -4.87 -0.97 11.79
C ARG A 591 -5.61 -2.31 11.84
N PHE A 592 -5.08 -3.35 11.18
CA PHE A 592 -5.67 -4.69 11.18
C PHE A 592 -5.77 -5.25 12.60
N ALA A 593 -4.68 -5.24 13.33
CA ALA A 593 -4.63 -5.77 14.69
C ALA A 593 -5.61 -5.02 15.62
N LYS A 594 -5.67 -3.69 15.54
CA LYS A 594 -6.58 -2.85 16.33
C LYS A 594 -8.05 -3.13 16.01
N GLU A 595 -8.41 -3.25 14.72
CA GLU A 595 -9.80 -3.51 14.31
C GLU A 595 -10.21 -4.95 14.64
N ASP A 596 -9.30 -5.91 14.50
CA ASP A 596 -9.57 -7.30 14.85
C ASP A 596 -9.77 -7.48 16.35
N LYS A 597 -8.95 -6.84 17.19
CA LYS A 597 -9.06 -6.94 18.65
C LYS A 597 -10.41 -6.43 19.18
N LYS A 598 -11.01 -5.43 18.52
CA LYS A 598 -12.34 -4.93 18.86
C LYS A 598 -13.44 -5.95 18.59
N ARG A 599 -13.27 -6.81 17.58
CA ARG A 599 -14.28 -7.77 17.09
C ARG A 599 -14.06 -9.16 17.68
N PHE A 600 -12.82 -9.51 17.85
CA PHE A 600 -12.34 -10.83 18.30
C PHE A 600 -11.36 -10.64 19.45
N PRO A 601 -11.86 -10.52 20.70
CA PRO A 601 -11.01 -10.22 21.84
C PRO A 601 -9.91 -11.27 22.12
N ASP A 602 -10.07 -12.49 21.66
CA ASP A 602 -9.18 -13.63 21.84
C ASP A 602 -8.24 -13.88 20.65
N ILE A 603 -8.33 -13.08 19.55
CA ILE A 603 -7.44 -13.23 18.40
C ILE A 603 -5.98 -13.02 18.82
N LEU A 604 -5.11 -13.94 18.38
CA LEU A 604 -3.67 -13.88 18.62
C LEU A 604 -3.02 -12.78 17.77
N GLN A 605 -2.19 -11.97 18.41
CA GLN A 605 -1.51 -10.82 17.82
C GLN A 605 -0.08 -10.76 18.35
N ALA A 606 0.75 -9.96 17.68
CA ALA A 606 2.06 -9.54 18.16
C ALA A 606 1.98 -8.17 18.85
N GLY A 607 3.08 -7.77 19.50
CA GLY A 607 3.20 -6.49 20.20
C GLY A 607 2.60 -6.48 21.59
N THR A 608 2.18 -5.30 22.03
CA THR A 608 1.58 -5.08 23.34
C THR A 608 0.10 -4.72 23.21
N PRO A 609 -0.72 -4.82 24.26
CA PRO A 609 -2.11 -4.40 24.21
C PRO A 609 -2.33 -2.94 23.79
N SER A 610 -1.38 -2.05 24.08
CA SER A 610 -1.40 -0.64 23.66
C SER A 610 -0.90 -0.42 22.23
N HIS A 611 -0.04 -1.29 21.73
CA HIS A 611 0.57 -1.23 20.41
C HIS A 611 0.54 -2.61 19.73
N PRO A 612 -0.67 -3.12 19.41
CA PRO A 612 -0.82 -4.40 18.74
C PRO A 612 -0.44 -4.27 17.27
N TYR A 613 0.15 -5.32 16.71
CA TYR A 613 0.42 -5.41 15.28
C TYR A 613 0.35 -6.86 14.81
N TYR A 614 0.34 -7.07 13.50
CA TYR A 614 0.61 -8.36 12.88
C TYR A 614 2.00 -8.33 12.25
N THR A 615 2.70 -9.44 12.30
CA THR A 615 4.01 -9.59 11.67
C THR A 615 3.89 -9.28 10.17
N ASN A 616 4.81 -8.48 9.67
CA ASN A 616 4.75 -7.99 8.29
C ASN A 616 4.89 -9.13 7.29
N SER A 617 3.97 -9.22 6.34
CA SER A 617 3.97 -10.23 5.28
C SER A 617 4.25 -11.66 5.79
N SER A 618 5.34 -12.29 5.34
CA SER A 618 5.83 -13.60 5.78
C SER A 618 7.15 -13.51 6.57
N GLN A 619 7.44 -12.35 7.15
CA GLN A 619 8.65 -12.16 7.95
C GLN A 619 8.62 -13.02 9.23
N LEU A 620 9.81 -13.28 9.78
CA LEU A 620 9.92 -13.93 11.09
C LEU A 620 9.42 -13.02 12.21
N PRO A 621 8.89 -13.58 13.30
CA PRO A 621 8.56 -12.80 14.48
C PRO A 621 9.79 -12.03 15.01
N VAL A 622 9.58 -10.80 15.45
CA VAL A 622 10.65 -9.96 16.00
C VAL A 622 11.30 -10.66 17.20
N GLY A 623 12.62 -10.78 17.18
CA GLY A 623 13.40 -11.43 18.22
C GLY A 623 13.36 -12.96 18.22
N PHE A 624 12.94 -13.56 17.10
CA PHE A 624 12.96 -15.02 16.97
C PHE A 624 14.38 -15.58 17.01
N THR A 625 15.31 -14.98 16.29
CA THR A 625 16.72 -15.39 16.27
C THR A 625 17.64 -14.20 16.20
N ASP A 626 18.83 -14.37 16.80
CA ASP A 626 19.95 -13.43 16.72
C ASP A 626 20.97 -13.84 15.64
N ASP A 627 20.81 -15.04 15.06
CA ASP A 627 21.65 -15.54 13.99
C ASP A 627 21.10 -15.11 12.62
N PRO A 628 21.79 -14.21 11.90
CA PRO A 628 21.34 -13.76 10.57
C PRO A 628 21.30 -14.90 9.54
N PHE A 629 22.11 -15.94 9.68
CA PHE A 629 22.11 -17.07 8.74
C PHE A 629 20.92 -17.99 8.95
N GLU A 630 20.51 -18.22 10.20
CA GLU A 630 19.28 -18.93 10.50
C GLU A 630 18.06 -18.19 9.92
N ALA A 631 18.01 -16.87 10.12
CA ALA A 631 16.95 -16.03 9.52
C ALA A 631 16.94 -16.13 7.98
N LEU A 632 18.12 -16.15 7.34
CA LEU A 632 18.25 -16.28 5.90
C LEU A 632 17.75 -17.65 5.39
N GLU A 633 18.12 -18.73 6.06
CA GLU A 633 17.72 -20.10 5.70
C GLU A 633 16.21 -20.27 5.80
N MET A 634 15.59 -19.74 6.86
CA MET A 634 14.13 -19.82 7.04
C MET A 634 13.33 -18.94 6.07
N GLN A 635 13.92 -17.86 5.59
CA GLN A 635 13.20 -16.89 4.75
C GLN A 635 13.42 -17.07 3.25
N GLU A 636 14.43 -17.82 2.79
CA GLU A 636 14.78 -17.91 1.37
C GLU A 636 13.58 -18.35 0.52
N ASP A 637 12.92 -19.43 0.87
CA ASP A 637 11.79 -19.97 0.10
C ASP A 637 10.59 -19.03 0.08
N LEU A 638 10.30 -18.35 1.18
CA LEU A 638 9.20 -17.41 1.29
C LEU A 638 9.47 -16.13 0.50
N GLN A 639 10.67 -15.57 0.62
CA GLN A 639 11.05 -14.32 -0.05
C GLN A 639 11.04 -14.45 -1.58
N ARG A 640 11.38 -15.63 -2.09
CA ARG A 640 11.36 -15.93 -3.53
C ARG A 640 9.94 -16.02 -4.13
N LYS A 641 8.91 -16.11 -3.32
CA LYS A 641 7.51 -16.17 -3.79
C LYS A 641 6.98 -14.79 -4.21
N TYR A 642 7.58 -13.71 -3.73
CA TYR A 642 7.11 -12.37 -4.03
C TYR A 642 7.61 -11.88 -5.39
N THR A 643 6.71 -11.82 -6.36
CA THR A 643 6.98 -11.35 -7.73
C THR A 643 6.94 -9.83 -7.87
N GLY A 644 6.35 -9.14 -6.89
CA GLY A 644 6.19 -7.70 -6.84
C GLY A 644 7.20 -6.98 -5.95
N GLY A 645 8.06 -7.75 -5.28
CA GLY A 645 9.08 -7.20 -4.40
C GLY A 645 8.94 -7.65 -2.96
N THR A 646 10.12 -7.72 -2.35
CA THR A 646 10.28 -8.01 -0.93
C THR A 646 11.63 -7.47 -0.50
N VAL A 647 11.84 -7.29 0.79
CA VAL A 647 13.17 -7.10 1.36
C VAL A 647 13.29 -7.92 2.61
N LEU A 648 14.40 -8.60 2.74
CA LEU A 648 14.79 -9.18 4.01
C LEU A 648 15.67 -8.19 4.76
N HIS A 649 15.17 -7.76 5.92
CA HIS A 649 15.94 -6.97 6.87
C HIS A 649 16.75 -7.91 7.76
N LEU A 650 18.06 -7.87 7.61
CA LEU A 650 18.97 -8.55 8.54
C LEU A 650 19.14 -7.65 9.76
N TYR A 651 18.35 -7.92 10.79
CA TYR A 651 18.46 -7.21 12.06
C TYR A 651 19.69 -7.68 12.82
N MET A 652 20.59 -6.74 13.10
CA MET A 652 21.81 -7.02 13.86
C MET A 652 21.60 -6.54 15.29
N ASN A 653 21.61 -7.45 16.25
CA ASN A 653 21.49 -7.09 17.67
C ASN A 653 22.76 -6.47 18.23
N GLU A 654 23.89 -6.65 17.55
CA GLU A 654 25.17 -6.07 17.87
C GLU A 654 25.64 -5.08 16.78
N ALA A 655 26.49 -4.15 17.16
CA ALA A 655 27.15 -3.29 16.18
C ALA A 655 28.10 -4.10 15.30
N ILE A 656 28.00 -3.90 13.98
CA ILE A 656 28.92 -4.57 13.05
C ILE A 656 30.34 -4.01 13.29
N SER A 657 31.29 -4.89 13.53
CA SER A 657 32.64 -4.56 14.03
C SER A 657 33.49 -3.77 13.02
N SER A 658 33.27 -3.96 11.72
CA SER A 658 34.01 -3.24 10.67
C SER A 658 33.27 -3.24 9.33
N ALA A 659 33.72 -2.38 8.41
CA ALA A 659 33.25 -2.33 7.03
C ALA A 659 33.51 -3.68 6.29
N GLU A 660 34.68 -4.29 6.55
CA GLU A 660 35.05 -5.59 5.98
C GLU A 660 34.09 -6.69 6.43
N ALA A 661 33.74 -6.74 7.72
CA ALA A 661 32.82 -7.71 8.26
C ALA A 661 31.41 -7.53 7.62
N CYS A 662 30.97 -6.29 7.44
CA CYS A 662 29.71 -5.97 6.76
C CYS A 662 29.74 -6.39 5.29
N ARG A 663 30.81 -6.06 4.56
CA ARG A 663 31.02 -6.49 3.17
C ARG A 663 30.95 -8.01 3.03
N ASP A 664 31.69 -8.73 3.89
CA ASP A 664 31.77 -10.18 3.83
C ASP A 664 30.43 -10.84 4.17
N LEU A 665 29.66 -10.29 5.12
CA LEU A 665 28.29 -10.71 5.41
C LEU A 665 27.40 -10.58 4.17
N VAL A 666 27.34 -9.39 3.58
CA VAL A 666 26.52 -9.12 2.40
C VAL A 666 26.96 -9.97 1.21
N ARG A 667 28.25 -10.05 0.93
CA ARG A 667 28.79 -10.87 -0.16
C ARG A 667 28.44 -12.34 -0.01
N ARG A 668 28.60 -12.92 1.19
CA ARG A 668 28.25 -14.32 1.48
C ARG A 668 26.75 -14.56 1.34
N THR A 669 25.94 -13.63 1.85
CA THR A 669 24.48 -13.72 1.74
C THR A 669 24.05 -13.75 0.28
N LEU A 670 24.48 -12.78 -0.55
CA LEU A 670 24.07 -12.68 -1.94
C LEU A 670 24.61 -13.82 -2.82
N THR A 671 25.76 -14.42 -2.44
CA THR A 671 26.34 -15.54 -3.18
C THR A 671 25.69 -16.87 -2.80
N ARG A 672 25.35 -17.08 -1.51
CA ARG A 672 24.83 -18.35 -0.99
C ARG A 672 23.33 -18.48 -1.17
N PHE A 673 22.58 -17.39 -0.94
CA PHE A 673 21.11 -17.38 -0.92
C PHE A 673 20.52 -16.71 -2.15
N ARG A 674 19.36 -17.23 -2.60
CA ARG A 674 18.59 -16.67 -3.73
C ARG A 674 17.60 -15.59 -3.29
N LEU A 675 18.00 -14.82 -2.30
CA LEU A 675 17.18 -13.69 -1.82
C LEU A 675 17.24 -12.56 -2.84
N PRO A 676 16.10 -12.06 -3.32
CA PRO A 676 16.09 -11.05 -4.36
C PRO A 676 16.60 -9.68 -3.88
N TYR A 677 16.39 -9.36 -2.59
CA TYR A 677 16.65 -8.02 -2.07
C TYR A 677 16.91 -8.06 -0.56
N ILE A 678 18.00 -7.51 -0.12
CA ILE A 678 18.37 -7.48 1.30
C ILE A 678 18.80 -6.08 1.75
N THR A 679 18.68 -5.83 3.03
CA THR A 679 19.36 -4.74 3.73
C THR A 679 19.85 -5.20 5.09
N VAL A 680 20.94 -4.60 5.55
CA VAL A 680 21.42 -4.81 6.90
C VAL A 680 20.87 -3.70 7.78
N THR A 681 20.21 -4.05 8.87
CA THR A 681 19.62 -3.09 9.80
C THR A 681 20.37 -3.14 11.11
N PRO A 682 21.34 -2.25 11.33
CA PRO A 682 22.12 -2.20 12.57
C PRO A 682 21.23 -1.69 13.72
N THR A 683 21.56 -2.10 14.94
CA THR A 683 20.94 -1.54 16.15
C THR A 683 21.38 -0.09 16.34
N PHE A 684 20.44 0.78 16.64
CA PHE A 684 20.71 2.19 16.91
C PHE A 684 19.78 2.76 17.98
N SER A 685 20.20 3.86 18.58
CA SER A 685 19.39 4.66 19.51
C SER A 685 19.19 6.06 18.95
N ILE A 686 18.08 6.71 19.29
CA ILE A 686 17.80 8.08 18.87
C ILE A 686 17.79 8.97 20.11
N CYS A 687 18.72 9.95 20.16
CA CYS A 687 18.68 11.00 21.16
C CYS A 687 17.89 12.20 20.62
N PRO A 688 16.88 12.74 21.35
CA PRO A 688 16.14 13.93 20.90
C PRO A 688 17.01 15.15 20.62
N LYS A 689 18.17 15.28 21.31
CA LYS A 689 19.12 16.39 21.16
C LYS A 689 20.21 16.13 20.13
N HIS A 690 20.80 14.91 20.13
CA HIS A 690 21.98 14.58 19.35
C HIS A 690 21.68 13.69 18.13
N GLY A 691 20.40 13.34 17.91
CA GLY A 691 19.97 12.52 16.79
C GLY A 691 20.42 11.07 16.92
N TYR A 692 20.91 10.54 15.82
CA TYR A 692 21.27 9.14 15.65
C TYR A 692 22.55 8.75 16.42
N LEU A 693 22.49 7.60 17.09
CA LEU A 693 23.59 7.00 17.83
C LEU A 693 23.69 5.53 17.43
N SER A 694 24.83 5.10 16.90
CA SER A 694 25.06 3.69 16.58
C SER A 694 25.10 2.85 17.85
N GLY A 695 24.43 1.69 17.81
CA GLY A 695 24.31 0.77 18.93
C GLY A 695 23.16 1.08 19.89
N ARG A 696 22.93 0.15 20.83
CA ARG A 696 21.92 0.30 21.88
C ARG A 696 22.48 1.11 23.03
N HIS A 697 21.87 2.26 23.28
CA HIS A 697 22.22 3.13 24.39
C HIS A 697 20.98 3.42 25.23
N ASP A 698 21.03 3.10 26.51
CA ASP A 698 19.98 3.47 27.47
C ASP A 698 19.98 4.96 27.75
N PHE A 699 21.17 5.59 27.68
CA PHE A 699 21.38 7.03 27.83
C PHE A 699 22.29 7.54 26.71
N CYS A 700 22.10 8.78 26.30
CA CYS A 700 22.92 9.39 25.25
C CYS A 700 24.33 9.74 25.75
N PRO A 701 25.40 9.13 25.27
CA PRO A 701 26.76 9.44 25.73
C PRO A 701 27.20 10.87 25.45
N LYS A 702 26.64 11.51 24.41
CA LYS A 702 26.89 12.93 24.12
C LYS A 702 26.22 13.87 25.17
N CYS A 703 24.96 13.55 25.58
CA CYS A 703 24.30 14.26 26.66
C CYS A 703 25.06 14.12 27.98
N ASP A 704 25.54 12.91 28.28
CA ASP A 704 26.32 12.66 29.50
C ASP A 704 27.65 13.43 29.51
N ALA A 705 28.34 13.46 28.37
CA ALA A 705 29.56 14.25 28.22
C ALA A 705 29.32 15.77 28.42
N GLU A 706 28.23 16.30 27.87
CA GLU A 706 27.85 17.72 28.04
C GLU A 706 27.45 18.02 29.50
N LEU A 707 26.71 17.14 30.16
CA LEU A 707 26.35 17.28 31.57
C LEU A 707 27.59 17.26 32.46
N LEU A 708 28.54 16.37 32.16
CA LEU A 708 29.83 16.29 32.89
C LEU A 708 30.67 17.55 32.65
N ALA A 709 30.71 18.05 31.42
CA ALA A 709 31.42 19.31 31.10
C ALA A 709 30.80 20.51 31.82
N ALA A 710 29.46 20.62 31.80
CA ALA A 710 28.74 21.66 32.49
C ALA A 710 28.94 21.59 34.04
N LYS A 711 28.97 20.37 34.59
CA LYS A 711 29.25 20.15 36.02
C LYS A 711 30.67 20.57 36.39
N LYS A 712 31.69 20.26 35.57
CA LYS A 712 33.08 20.69 35.76
C LYS A 712 33.22 22.22 35.66
N ALA A 713 32.54 22.84 34.69
CA ALA A 713 32.56 24.29 34.54
C ALA A 713 31.99 25.01 35.80
N ARG A 714 30.85 24.55 36.31
CA ARG A 714 30.25 25.10 37.55
C ARG A 714 31.12 24.89 38.78
N GLN A 715 31.86 23.78 38.87
CA GLN A 715 32.79 23.53 39.98
C GLN A 715 33.99 24.47 39.90
N LEU A 716 34.48 24.79 38.69
CA LEU A 716 35.57 25.76 38.50
C LEU A 716 35.12 27.19 38.83
N GLU A 717 33.88 27.57 38.50
CA GLU A 717 33.31 28.89 38.88
C GLU A 717 33.05 29.04 40.39
N GLN A 718 32.87 27.95 41.14
CA GLN A 718 32.69 27.96 42.60
C GLN A 718 34.03 28.00 43.36
N VAL A 719 35.15 27.70 42.70
CA VAL A 719 36.49 27.67 43.30
C VAL A 719 37.29 28.95 42.93
N ALA A 720 36.86 29.70 41.89
CA ALA A 720 37.36 31.02 41.55
C ALA A 720 36.56 32.11 42.29
#